data_415b1b0ef79a6866ff3ef3d1b32e6fbd
#
_entry.id   415b1b0ef79a6866ff3ef3d1b32e6fbd
#
_cell.length_a   1.000
_cell.length_b   1.000
_cell.length_c   1.000
_cell.angle_alpha   90.00
_cell.angle_beta   90.00
_cell.angle_gamma   90.00
#
_symmetry.space_group_name_H-M   'P 1'
#
loop_
_entity.id
_entity.type
_entity.pdbx_description
1 polymer ?
#
loop_
_entity_poly.entity_id
_entity_poly.type
_entity_poly.pdbx_seq_one_letter_code
_entity_poly.pdbx_strand_id
1 'polypeptide(L)'
;MAEVAPLRAGDPAHLGPYRLTGLLGEGGQGTVFLAEDEPGHRVAVKLLHARFSGDAKARSRFAAEVAVAKRVSPFCTARVLDSDVEGDRPYIVSEFIDGPSLSEVLAAEGPRTGADLDRVAIGTMTALAAIHQAGVVHRDFKPANVLLAPDGPRVIDFGIARALDATGTLSSTAIGTPAYMSPEQISGARVGPPADVWAWAATMAYASSGRPAFGQDSIPAVMHRILNMPPDLGALAEPLRGLVAGCLAKDPALRPQSQHVLAYLLRLAGSLPEPGAASGAGDAGEPHDSTILNQGAEAAAESAGLSAGSHAPPAPLPPPFPPPPPGPAPVMAPHAPAMAPAPGLQGQVPGGPTWPSNGASSGGPTSPFGDPSPRKPNRTGGGKRRRGIGVLAGAGGAALVALVVTGTVIAVRMSGDGDRDPAPLGRTGGTLAVAARGDLGTGSEIDPSHSISGTARFLGKQLFTGLTETATDGSVRNRLALSVQPDATCKTWTIALKEGTRFSDGTPVDAQAFARGWARAASVTTGDSPLLMADIDGYALVSAGKAAEFSGVKVTGGGGLVVTLTSPNCDFPARLADPVFAPVPVSAGKADNATYNMEPVGNGPFKVASYAKGKSVTLARNTAWAFGQARLDQVTVRLDSDTAAGRAAFAAGQVGWSPLGNDDPVAAGQPNVTTRFLPSARMLVPITARGAMSSREARLAVSYALDRDEIGKALGGVSRPAHGVVPAALPGFGKPGVCPSCDASDPAKAKELAAQAGLKPGTKVRLYMQNLPAYQRLGTVVAAQLERTLGWEIEQRSSDFPAYRKNVVAKDASGLAFFAWSPDYPTPYTMLWSLLGSTGVATEENSFYNLAGYKNTRFDDLMYRAVRTVPEGPRADLYKQAEKVALDDMALIPLAELGRAAQRSDRYVGLELDFDGDPTLATAALK
;
A
#
# COMPACT_ATOMS: atom_id res chain seq x y z
N MET A 1 -18.68 3.12 -36.90
CA MET A 1 -19.89 3.72 -36.32
C MET A 1 -19.93 3.39 -34.85
N ALA A 2 -20.18 4.36 -33.98
CA ALA A 2 -20.36 4.11 -32.56
C ALA A 2 -21.49 3.09 -32.35
N GLU A 3 -21.32 2.13 -31.50
CA GLU A 3 -22.31 1.10 -31.18
C GLU A 3 -23.41 1.75 -30.31
N VAL A 4 -24.61 1.92 -30.89
CA VAL A 4 -25.75 2.56 -30.24
C VAL A 4 -26.70 1.48 -29.74
N ALA A 5 -26.77 1.34 -28.40
CA ALA A 5 -27.72 0.41 -27.79
C ALA A 5 -29.15 1.00 -27.78
N PRO A 6 -30.21 0.17 -27.83
CA PRO A 6 -31.60 0.65 -27.71
C PRO A 6 -31.85 1.24 -26.30
N LEU A 7 -32.79 2.19 -26.22
CA LEU A 7 -33.26 2.74 -24.95
C LEU A 7 -33.83 1.63 -24.06
N ARG A 8 -33.60 1.69 -22.76
CA ARG A 8 -34.08 0.72 -21.76
C ARG A 8 -35.49 1.11 -21.25
N ALA A 9 -36.20 0.13 -20.71
CA ALA A 9 -37.43 0.40 -20.00
C ALA A 9 -37.16 1.30 -18.78
N GLY A 10 -37.62 2.53 -18.79
CA GLY A 10 -37.41 3.57 -17.78
C GLY A 10 -36.51 4.72 -18.20
N ASP A 11 -35.83 4.64 -19.35
CA ASP A 11 -35.15 5.78 -19.93
C ASP A 11 -36.14 6.83 -20.42
N PRO A 12 -35.84 8.14 -20.28
CA PRO A 12 -36.75 9.18 -20.79
C PRO A 12 -36.81 9.16 -22.33
N ALA A 13 -37.97 9.43 -22.90
CA ALA A 13 -38.12 9.56 -24.36
C ALA A 13 -37.59 10.92 -24.87
N HIS A 14 -37.58 11.95 -24.00
CA HIS A 14 -37.15 13.32 -24.31
C HIS A 14 -36.43 13.93 -23.11
N LEU A 15 -35.47 14.80 -23.39
CA LEU A 15 -34.83 15.70 -22.42
C LEU A 15 -34.91 17.11 -23.03
N GLY A 16 -35.76 17.95 -22.48
CA GLY A 16 -36.09 19.24 -23.11
C GLY A 16 -36.57 19.07 -24.57
N PRO A 17 -36.02 19.80 -25.55
CA PRO A 17 -36.35 19.67 -26.96
C PRO A 17 -35.73 18.46 -27.66
N TYR A 18 -34.86 17.69 -26.98
CA TYR A 18 -34.08 16.61 -27.56
C TYR A 18 -34.82 15.27 -27.47
N ARG A 19 -35.10 14.61 -28.59
CA ARG A 19 -35.71 13.28 -28.67
C ARG A 19 -34.60 12.22 -28.56
N LEU A 20 -34.64 11.39 -27.52
CA LEU A 20 -33.66 10.33 -27.32
C LEU A 20 -33.95 9.16 -28.27
N THR A 21 -32.91 8.70 -28.99
CA THR A 21 -32.98 7.64 -30.01
C THR A 21 -32.18 6.40 -29.67
N GLY A 22 -31.23 6.49 -28.71
CA GLY A 22 -30.43 5.35 -28.26
C GLY A 22 -29.52 5.69 -27.10
N LEU A 23 -28.86 4.68 -26.58
CA LEU A 23 -27.89 4.77 -25.49
C LEU A 23 -26.47 4.68 -26.05
N LEU A 24 -25.64 5.69 -25.80
CA LEU A 24 -24.22 5.73 -26.17
C LEU A 24 -23.32 5.19 -25.06
N GLY A 25 -23.69 5.35 -23.78
CA GLY A 25 -22.91 4.84 -22.68
C GLY A 25 -23.47 5.22 -21.31
N GLU A 26 -23.01 4.54 -20.28
CA GLU A 26 -23.37 4.81 -18.88
C GLU A 26 -22.11 4.79 -18.01
N GLY A 27 -21.97 5.76 -17.13
CA GLY A 27 -20.82 5.89 -16.25
C GLY A 27 -21.18 6.49 -14.89
N GLY A 28 -20.20 6.58 -13.99
CA GLY A 28 -20.42 7.08 -12.62
C GLY A 28 -20.96 8.51 -12.52
N GLN A 29 -20.80 9.33 -13.56
CA GLN A 29 -21.25 10.73 -13.58
C GLN A 29 -22.61 10.91 -14.25
N GLY A 30 -23.08 9.96 -15.06
CA GLY A 30 -24.33 10.09 -15.81
C GLY A 30 -24.46 9.08 -16.93
N THR A 31 -25.59 9.16 -17.61
CA THR A 31 -25.93 8.35 -18.79
C THR A 31 -25.88 9.23 -20.05
N VAL A 32 -25.24 8.77 -21.10
CA VAL A 32 -25.09 9.49 -22.38
C VAL A 32 -25.99 8.86 -23.41
N PHE A 33 -26.91 9.65 -23.96
CA PHE A 33 -27.87 9.25 -24.97
C PHE A 33 -27.53 9.85 -26.33
N LEU A 34 -27.76 9.11 -27.39
CA LEU A 34 -27.93 9.66 -28.73
C LEU A 34 -29.30 10.29 -28.80
N ALA A 35 -29.37 11.53 -29.27
CA ALA A 35 -30.64 12.26 -29.46
C ALA A 35 -30.65 13.00 -30.79
N GLU A 36 -31.85 13.48 -31.16
CA GLU A 36 -32.09 14.37 -32.28
C GLU A 36 -32.68 15.69 -31.78
N ASP A 37 -32.17 16.82 -32.28
CA ASP A 37 -32.77 18.14 -32.07
C ASP A 37 -34.04 18.35 -32.94
N GLU A 38 -34.74 19.49 -32.77
CA GLU A 38 -35.93 19.80 -33.58
C GLU A 38 -35.65 19.83 -35.08
N PRO A 39 -34.48 20.31 -35.59
CA PRO A 39 -34.14 20.17 -37.02
C PRO A 39 -33.77 18.75 -37.45
N GLY A 40 -33.56 17.80 -36.50
CA GLY A 40 -33.24 16.42 -36.80
C GLY A 40 -31.75 16.13 -36.88
N HIS A 41 -30.87 17.03 -36.36
CA HIS A 41 -29.44 16.75 -36.23
C HIS A 41 -29.16 15.84 -35.04
N ARG A 42 -28.23 14.92 -35.23
CA ARG A 42 -27.77 14.03 -34.15
C ARG A 42 -26.90 14.78 -33.13
N VAL A 43 -27.26 14.64 -31.86
CA VAL A 43 -26.51 15.22 -30.72
C VAL A 43 -26.28 14.16 -29.63
N ALA A 44 -25.26 14.34 -28.80
CA ALA A 44 -25.06 13.55 -27.60
C ALA A 44 -25.59 14.29 -26.37
N VAL A 45 -26.51 13.67 -25.61
CA VAL A 45 -27.09 14.24 -24.40
C VAL A 45 -26.65 13.46 -23.19
N LYS A 46 -25.84 14.09 -22.33
CA LYS A 46 -25.37 13.52 -21.06
C LYS A 46 -26.30 13.93 -19.93
N LEU A 47 -27.09 12.98 -19.44
CA LEU A 47 -27.96 13.13 -18.27
C LEU A 47 -27.18 12.83 -17.02
N LEU A 48 -26.99 13.80 -16.11
CA LEU A 48 -26.19 13.65 -14.91
C LEU A 48 -26.96 12.91 -13.80
N HIS A 49 -26.27 12.07 -13.03
CA HIS A 49 -26.84 11.38 -11.87
C HIS A 49 -27.02 12.31 -10.64
N ALA A 50 -26.37 13.47 -10.64
CA ALA A 50 -26.52 14.48 -9.61
C ALA A 50 -27.93 15.09 -9.63
N ARG A 51 -28.52 15.26 -8.45
CA ARG A 51 -29.78 16.00 -8.24
C ARG A 51 -29.47 17.26 -7.46
N PHE A 52 -29.90 18.40 -7.95
CA PHE A 52 -29.71 19.69 -7.24
C PHE A 52 -30.70 19.91 -6.09
N SER A 53 -31.18 18.91 -5.40
CA SER A 53 -32.15 18.92 -4.29
C SER A 53 -32.11 20.22 -3.44
N GLY A 54 -32.43 21.39 -4.02
CA GLY A 54 -32.52 22.68 -3.34
C GLY A 54 -31.20 23.48 -3.17
N ASP A 55 -30.03 22.98 -3.59
CA ASP A 55 -28.76 23.73 -3.49
C ASP A 55 -28.56 24.72 -4.65
N ALA A 56 -29.05 25.95 -4.46
CA ALA A 56 -28.90 27.04 -5.42
C ALA A 56 -27.43 27.41 -5.71
N LYS A 57 -26.53 27.20 -4.74
CA LYS A 57 -25.11 27.52 -4.90
C LYS A 57 -24.38 26.49 -5.77
N ALA A 58 -24.73 25.20 -5.65
CA ALA A 58 -24.21 24.14 -6.53
C ALA A 58 -24.71 24.35 -7.98
N ARG A 59 -25.99 24.69 -8.15
CA ARG A 59 -26.59 25.01 -9.46
C ARG A 59 -25.91 26.21 -10.13
N SER A 60 -25.70 27.30 -9.40
CA SER A 60 -25.00 28.50 -9.93
C SER A 60 -23.56 28.22 -10.35
N ARG A 61 -22.83 27.40 -9.58
CA ARG A 61 -21.45 27.00 -9.91
C ARG A 61 -21.43 26.14 -11.20
N PHE A 62 -22.33 25.18 -11.31
CA PHE A 62 -22.43 24.32 -12.50
C PHE A 62 -22.77 25.16 -13.75
N ALA A 63 -23.76 26.06 -13.65
CA ALA A 63 -24.12 26.97 -14.76
C ALA A 63 -22.93 27.82 -15.22
N ALA A 64 -22.12 28.33 -14.29
CA ALA A 64 -20.92 29.10 -14.60
C ALA A 64 -19.86 28.26 -15.33
N GLU A 65 -19.62 27.00 -14.90
CA GLU A 65 -18.67 26.10 -15.57
C GLU A 65 -19.13 25.72 -16.98
N VAL A 66 -20.41 25.43 -17.17
CA VAL A 66 -20.98 25.17 -18.51
C VAL A 66 -20.84 26.40 -19.43
N ALA A 67 -21.08 27.60 -18.93
CA ALA A 67 -20.91 28.83 -19.69
C ALA A 67 -19.45 29.07 -20.15
N VAL A 68 -18.47 28.63 -19.34
CA VAL A 68 -17.04 28.67 -19.71
C VAL A 68 -16.73 27.58 -20.75
N ALA A 69 -17.25 26.36 -20.58
CA ALA A 69 -17.06 25.25 -21.51
C ALA A 69 -17.61 25.54 -22.91
N LYS A 70 -18.74 26.26 -23.04
CA LYS A 70 -19.28 26.73 -24.33
C LYS A 70 -18.33 27.66 -25.10
N ARG A 71 -17.31 28.23 -24.46
CA ARG A 71 -16.31 29.10 -25.10
C ARG A 71 -15.06 28.37 -25.59
N VAL A 72 -14.93 27.08 -25.32
CA VAL A 72 -13.79 26.28 -25.81
C VAL A 72 -13.86 26.23 -27.34
N SER A 73 -12.77 26.57 -27.98
CA SER A 73 -12.64 26.50 -29.44
C SER A 73 -12.77 25.06 -29.95
N PRO A 74 -13.43 24.79 -31.07
CA PRO A 74 -13.73 23.43 -31.54
C PRO A 74 -12.55 22.69 -32.17
N PHE A 75 -11.30 23.06 -31.82
CA PHE A 75 -10.08 22.41 -32.29
C PHE A 75 -9.92 21.04 -31.63
N CYS A 76 -10.18 19.96 -32.34
CA CYS A 76 -10.10 18.58 -31.86
C CYS A 76 -10.93 18.30 -30.57
N THR A 77 -12.00 19.08 -30.30
CA THR A 77 -12.95 18.90 -29.19
C THR A 77 -14.37 18.72 -29.68
N ALA A 78 -15.22 17.99 -28.96
CA ALA A 78 -16.66 17.99 -29.17
C ALA A 78 -17.27 19.29 -28.60
N ARG A 79 -17.98 20.05 -29.43
CA ARG A 79 -18.56 21.35 -29.03
C ARG A 79 -19.72 21.14 -28.07
N VAL A 80 -19.75 21.89 -26.96
CA VAL A 80 -20.91 21.97 -26.06
C VAL A 80 -21.97 22.90 -26.70
N LEU A 81 -23.13 22.35 -27.04
CA LEU A 81 -24.20 23.04 -27.75
C LEU A 81 -25.17 23.69 -26.77
N ASP A 82 -25.62 22.92 -25.78
CA ASP A 82 -26.64 23.36 -24.84
C ASP A 82 -26.54 22.66 -23.46
N SER A 83 -27.35 23.11 -22.50
CA SER A 83 -27.50 22.51 -21.20
C SER A 83 -28.74 22.97 -20.48
N ASP A 84 -29.38 22.10 -19.72
CA ASP A 84 -30.41 22.45 -18.76
C ASP A 84 -29.88 22.25 -17.33
N VAL A 85 -29.90 23.32 -16.53
CA VAL A 85 -29.46 23.37 -15.15
C VAL A 85 -30.60 23.68 -14.18
N GLU A 86 -31.80 23.96 -14.66
CA GLU A 86 -32.96 24.39 -13.86
C GLU A 86 -33.82 23.20 -13.42
N GLY A 87 -33.80 22.11 -14.21
CA GLY A 87 -34.53 20.88 -13.90
C GLY A 87 -33.94 20.09 -12.71
N ASP A 88 -34.75 19.16 -12.19
CA ASP A 88 -34.32 18.23 -11.12
C ASP A 88 -33.20 17.28 -11.57
N ARG A 89 -33.04 17.09 -12.87
CA ARG A 89 -32.03 16.25 -13.51
C ARG A 89 -31.26 17.08 -14.56
N PRO A 90 -30.13 17.65 -14.22
CA PRO A 90 -29.35 18.45 -15.16
C PRO A 90 -28.77 17.59 -16.28
N TYR A 91 -28.78 18.16 -17.51
CA TYR A 91 -28.14 17.52 -18.66
C TYR A 91 -27.33 18.51 -19.49
N ILE A 92 -26.34 17.97 -20.23
CA ILE A 92 -25.48 18.69 -21.15
C ILE A 92 -25.66 18.10 -22.54
N VAL A 93 -25.74 18.97 -23.53
CA VAL A 93 -25.85 18.59 -24.94
C VAL A 93 -24.57 18.96 -25.64
N SER A 94 -23.96 18.01 -26.34
CA SER A 94 -22.78 18.19 -27.15
C SER A 94 -22.96 17.68 -28.58
N GLU A 95 -22.05 18.09 -29.43
CA GLU A 95 -21.93 17.56 -30.79
C GLU A 95 -21.77 16.04 -30.74
N PHE A 96 -22.51 15.32 -31.60
CA PHE A 96 -22.33 13.88 -31.77
C PHE A 96 -21.14 13.62 -32.69
N ILE A 97 -20.12 12.89 -32.18
CA ILE A 97 -18.95 12.49 -32.95
C ILE A 97 -19.10 11.01 -33.36
N ASP A 98 -19.11 10.74 -34.67
CA ASP A 98 -19.20 9.37 -35.18
C ASP A 98 -17.82 8.72 -35.32
N GLY A 99 -17.40 7.97 -34.31
CA GLY A 99 -16.14 7.26 -34.29
C GLY A 99 -15.99 6.43 -33.01
N PRO A 100 -15.20 5.33 -33.06
CA PRO A 100 -14.90 4.56 -31.85
C PRO A 100 -13.98 5.34 -30.90
N SER A 101 -14.02 5.01 -29.62
CA SER A 101 -13.05 5.54 -28.67
C SER A 101 -11.66 4.97 -28.89
N LEU A 102 -10.64 5.72 -28.54
CA LEU A 102 -9.23 5.23 -28.52
C LEU A 102 -9.11 3.96 -27.68
N SER A 103 -9.88 3.85 -26.59
CA SER A 103 -9.91 2.64 -25.74
C SER A 103 -10.39 1.40 -26.49
N GLU A 104 -11.48 1.52 -27.27
CA GLU A 104 -12.04 0.44 -28.09
C GLU A 104 -11.08 0.04 -29.20
N VAL A 105 -10.50 1.02 -29.88
CA VAL A 105 -9.55 0.79 -30.97
C VAL A 105 -8.29 0.08 -30.46
N LEU A 106 -7.76 0.50 -29.31
CA LEU A 106 -6.59 -0.17 -28.70
C LEU A 106 -6.91 -1.60 -28.22
N ALA A 107 -8.15 -1.84 -27.79
CA ALA A 107 -8.60 -3.18 -27.41
C ALA A 107 -8.78 -4.11 -28.63
N ALA A 108 -9.27 -3.58 -29.77
CA ALA A 108 -9.55 -4.35 -30.98
C ALA A 108 -8.32 -4.55 -31.86
N GLU A 109 -7.50 -3.52 -32.02
CA GLU A 109 -6.40 -3.47 -33.01
C GLU A 109 -5.00 -3.46 -32.38
N GLY A 110 -4.91 -3.29 -31.05
CA GLY A 110 -3.64 -3.24 -30.32
C GLY A 110 -2.98 -1.85 -30.27
N PRO A 111 -1.70 -1.79 -29.82
CA PRO A 111 -0.97 -0.53 -29.64
C PRO A 111 -0.73 0.23 -30.95
N ARG A 112 -0.64 1.57 -30.84
CA ARG A 112 -0.34 2.49 -31.94
C ARG A 112 1.14 2.83 -31.99
N THR A 113 1.68 2.99 -33.22
CA THR A 113 3.10 3.33 -33.42
C THR A 113 3.24 4.30 -34.60
N GLY A 114 4.37 5.00 -34.66
CA GLY A 114 4.69 5.93 -35.79
C GLY A 114 3.62 6.99 -35.99
N ALA A 115 3.28 7.30 -37.22
CA ALA A 115 2.37 8.38 -37.59
C ALA A 115 0.98 8.30 -36.97
N ASP A 116 0.45 7.09 -36.69
CA ASP A 116 -0.83 6.92 -36.01
C ASP A 116 -0.78 7.37 -34.56
N LEU A 117 0.32 7.09 -33.85
CA LEU A 117 0.52 7.57 -32.48
C LEU A 117 0.77 9.08 -32.45
N ASP A 118 1.58 9.61 -33.39
CA ASP A 118 1.87 11.04 -33.51
C ASP A 118 0.59 11.84 -33.76
N ARG A 119 -0.29 11.35 -34.63
CA ARG A 119 -1.59 11.95 -34.90
C ARG A 119 -2.48 12.01 -33.66
N VAL A 120 -2.56 10.94 -32.90
CA VAL A 120 -3.29 10.93 -31.63
C VAL A 120 -2.65 11.92 -30.64
N ALA A 121 -1.32 11.95 -30.55
CA ALA A 121 -0.59 12.84 -29.65
C ALA A 121 -0.83 14.32 -29.98
N ILE A 122 -0.70 14.71 -31.25
CA ILE A 122 -0.89 16.10 -31.71
C ILE A 122 -2.34 16.52 -31.52
N GLY A 123 -3.31 15.75 -32.05
CA GLY A 123 -4.71 16.14 -31.99
C GLY A 123 -5.27 16.24 -30.58
N THR A 124 -4.90 15.30 -29.69
CA THR A 124 -5.34 15.33 -28.29
C THR A 124 -4.65 16.46 -27.49
N MET A 125 -3.39 16.77 -27.78
CA MET A 125 -2.72 17.90 -27.13
C MET A 125 -3.25 19.24 -27.65
N THR A 126 -3.62 19.35 -28.93
CA THR A 126 -4.32 20.52 -29.51
C THR A 126 -5.65 20.77 -28.77
N ALA A 127 -6.43 19.72 -28.53
CA ALA A 127 -7.66 19.81 -27.75
C ALA A 127 -7.40 20.32 -26.32
N LEU A 128 -6.42 19.74 -25.61
CA LEU A 128 -6.09 20.17 -24.25
C LEU A 128 -5.55 21.60 -24.20
N ALA A 129 -4.75 22.03 -25.18
CA ALA A 129 -4.28 23.40 -25.26
C ALA A 129 -5.46 24.40 -25.46
N ALA A 130 -6.44 24.07 -26.31
CA ALA A 130 -7.65 24.86 -26.51
C ALA A 130 -8.54 24.93 -25.26
N ILE A 131 -8.69 23.82 -24.54
CA ILE A 131 -9.43 23.73 -23.26
C ILE A 131 -8.74 24.63 -22.20
N HIS A 132 -7.42 24.53 -22.07
CA HIS A 132 -6.64 25.32 -21.09
C HIS A 132 -6.65 26.81 -21.42
N GLN A 133 -6.59 27.18 -22.69
CA GLN A 133 -6.69 28.57 -23.14
C GLN A 133 -8.03 29.22 -22.76
N ALA A 134 -9.13 28.42 -22.79
CA ALA A 134 -10.44 28.88 -22.32
C ALA A 134 -10.55 28.98 -20.78
N GLY A 135 -9.49 28.60 -20.03
CA GLY A 135 -9.49 28.60 -18.57
C GLY A 135 -10.20 27.37 -17.96
N VAL A 136 -10.43 26.33 -18.75
CA VAL A 136 -11.03 25.06 -18.32
C VAL A 136 -9.94 24.03 -18.07
N VAL A 137 -10.17 23.10 -17.14
CA VAL A 137 -9.34 21.92 -16.88
C VAL A 137 -10.20 20.68 -17.14
N HIS A 138 -9.71 19.72 -17.91
CA HIS A 138 -10.49 18.52 -18.30
C HIS A 138 -10.75 17.57 -17.12
N ARG A 139 -9.76 17.36 -16.26
CA ARG A 139 -9.80 16.57 -14.99
C ARG A 139 -10.09 15.06 -15.10
N ASP A 140 -10.54 14.57 -16.25
CA ASP A 140 -10.85 13.15 -16.52
C ASP A 140 -10.37 12.71 -17.91
N PHE A 141 -9.21 13.23 -18.34
CA PHE A 141 -8.64 12.86 -19.64
C PHE A 141 -8.18 11.40 -19.60
N LYS A 142 -8.63 10.60 -20.57
CA LYS A 142 -8.33 9.15 -20.67
C LYS A 142 -8.69 8.62 -22.06
N PRO A 143 -8.23 7.43 -22.49
CA PRO A 143 -8.51 6.86 -23.83
C PRO A 143 -10.01 6.73 -24.17
N ALA A 144 -10.86 6.47 -23.19
CA ALA A 144 -12.30 6.38 -23.40
C ALA A 144 -12.97 7.74 -23.74
N ASN A 145 -12.30 8.86 -23.43
CA ASN A 145 -12.76 10.21 -23.71
C ASN A 145 -12.10 10.84 -24.95
N VAL A 146 -11.46 10.00 -25.80
CA VAL A 146 -10.88 10.39 -27.09
C VAL A 146 -11.59 9.55 -28.17
N LEU A 147 -12.38 10.20 -29.03
CA LEU A 147 -13.04 9.55 -30.16
C LEU A 147 -12.18 9.72 -31.42
N LEU A 148 -12.03 8.67 -32.22
CA LEU A 148 -11.26 8.66 -33.45
C LEU A 148 -12.23 8.85 -34.63
N ALA A 149 -12.52 10.10 -34.96
CA ALA A 149 -13.34 10.48 -36.09
C ALA A 149 -12.53 10.44 -37.41
N PRO A 150 -13.21 10.36 -38.59
CA PRO A 150 -12.52 10.35 -39.87
C PRO A 150 -11.63 11.58 -40.15
N ASP A 151 -11.96 12.73 -39.54
CA ASP A 151 -11.23 14.00 -39.66
C ASP A 151 -10.16 14.19 -38.56
N GLY A 152 -9.99 13.23 -37.63
CA GLY A 152 -8.97 13.27 -36.59
C GLY A 152 -9.53 12.95 -35.18
N PRO A 153 -8.64 12.87 -34.18
CA PRO A 153 -9.04 12.61 -32.80
C PRO A 153 -9.83 13.79 -32.20
N ARG A 154 -10.93 13.48 -31.51
CA ARG A 154 -11.83 14.43 -30.83
C ARG A 154 -11.90 14.12 -29.34
N VAL A 155 -11.62 15.09 -28.48
CA VAL A 155 -11.72 14.98 -27.03
C VAL A 155 -13.13 15.36 -26.59
N ILE A 156 -13.75 14.49 -25.77
CA ILE A 156 -15.09 14.63 -25.23
C ILE A 156 -15.08 14.72 -23.69
N ASP A 157 -16.21 15.12 -23.11
CA ASP A 157 -16.50 15.04 -21.67
C ASP A 157 -15.54 15.81 -20.75
N PHE A 158 -15.11 17.01 -21.10
CA PHE A 158 -14.25 17.84 -20.26
C PHE A 158 -14.98 18.50 -19.09
N GLY A 159 -14.53 18.21 -17.90
CA GLY A 159 -14.56 18.85 -16.59
C GLY A 159 -15.85 19.32 -15.93
N ILE A 160 -16.99 19.45 -16.64
CA ILE A 160 -18.18 20.15 -16.16
C ILE A 160 -18.93 19.43 -15.02
N ALA A 161 -18.87 18.11 -14.95
CA ALA A 161 -19.66 17.33 -13.98
C ALA A 161 -19.04 17.24 -12.57
N ARG A 162 -17.73 17.48 -12.40
CA ARG A 162 -17.02 17.40 -11.11
C ARG A 162 -17.17 18.64 -10.21
N ALA A 163 -17.72 19.73 -10.71
CA ALA A 163 -18.06 20.90 -9.88
C ALA A 163 -19.14 20.59 -8.83
N LEU A 164 -19.89 19.51 -9.03
CA LEU A 164 -20.95 19.06 -8.11
C LEU A 164 -20.43 18.27 -6.92
N ASP A 165 -19.21 17.71 -7.01
CA ASP A 165 -18.60 16.87 -5.96
C ASP A 165 -17.82 17.69 -4.89
N ALA A 166 -17.96 19.01 -4.87
CA ALA A 166 -17.24 19.92 -3.95
C ALA A 166 -17.66 19.80 -2.47
N THR A 167 -18.48 18.82 -2.10
CA THR A 167 -18.86 18.46 -0.72
C THR A 167 -18.15 17.20 -0.23
N GLY A 168 -16.84 17.08 -0.47
CA GLY A 168 -15.89 16.43 0.43
C GLY A 168 -16.02 14.95 0.76
N THR A 169 -16.81 14.15 0.05
CA THR A 169 -16.85 12.70 0.23
C THR A 169 -16.58 11.99 -1.09
N LEU A 170 -15.34 11.50 -1.24
CA LEU A 170 -15.02 10.46 -2.23
C LEU A 170 -15.82 9.21 -1.86
N SER A 171 -17.05 9.09 -2.34
CA SER A 171 -17.78 7.83 -2.26
C SER A 171 -17.04 6.82 -3.14
N SER A 172 -16.80 5.63 -2.61
CA SER A 172 -16.09 4.52 -3.27
C SER A 172 -16.73 4.09 -4.62
N THR A 173 -17.92 4.57 -4.93
CA THR A 173 -18.67 4.31 -6.15
C THR A 173 -18.36 5.29 -7.31
N ALA A 174 -17.67 6.41 -7.05
CA ALA A 174 -17.40 7.47 -8.03
C ALA A 174 -15.94 7.53 -8.51
N ILE A 175 -15.07 6.62 -8.08
CA ILE A 175 -13.66 6.60 -8.52
C ILE A 175 -13.59 5.95 -9.90
N GLY A 176 -13.47 6.80 -10.94
CA GLY A 176 -13.13 6.37 -12.30
C GLY A 176 -11.79 5.63 -12.36
N THR A 177 -11.38 5.17 -13.53
CA THR A 177 -10.16 4.40 -13.75
C THR A 177 -8.93 5.16 -13.23
N PRO A 178 -8.29 4.78 -12.12
CA PRO A 178 -7.24 5.58 -11.46
C PRO A 178 -5.95 5.65 -12.27
N ALA A 179 -5.77 4.80 -13.29
CA ALA A 179 -4.54 4.67 -14.08
C ALA A 179 -4.10 5.98 -14.81
N TYR A 180 -5.01 6.94 -14.98
CA TYR A 180 -4.76 8.22 -15.65
C TYR A 180 -4.81 9.42 -14.70
N MET A 181 -5.16 9.21 -13.43
CA MET A 181 -5.19 10.26 -12.42
C MET A 181 -3.79 10.79 -12.13
N SER A 182 -3.67 12.11 -11.97
CA SER A 182 -2.42 12.73 -11.57
C SER A 182 -2.16 12.60 -10.06
N PRO A 183 -0.91 12.72 -9.60
CA PRO A 183 -0.58 12.68 -8.18
C PRO A 183 -1.38 13.67 -7.34
N GLU A 184 -1.60 14.90 -7.84
CA GLU A 184 -2.37 15.94 -7.16
C GLU A 184 -3.87 15.60 -7.11
N GLN A 185 -4.43 14.87 -8.08
CA GLN A 185 -5.81 14.39 -8.01
C GLN A 185 -5.98 13.31 -6.94
N ILE A 186 -5.01 12.40 -6.84
CA ILE A 186 -5.02 11.32 -5.84
C ILE A 186 -4.82 11.88 -4.43
N SER A 187 -3.92 12.87 -4.29
CA SER A 187 -3.65 13.51 -3.00
C SER A 187 -4.67 14.57 -2.59
N GLY A 188 -5.71 14.82 -3.41
CA GLY A 188 -6.73 15.84 -3.13
C GLY A 188 -6.22 17.28 -3.19
N ALA A 189 -5.04 17.53 -3.78
CA ALA A 189 -4.49 18.86 -3.94
C ALA A 189 -5.23 19.65 -5.04
N ARG A 190 -4.93 20.96 -5.15
CA ARG A 190 -5.57 21.78 -6.18
C ARG A 190 -5.22 21.30 -7.59
N VAL A 191 -6.22 20.84 -8.32
CA VAL A 191 -6.11 20.33 -9.69
C VAL A 191 -6.14 21.49 -10.68
N GLY A 192 -5.12 21.55 -11.54
CA GLY A 192 -4.97 22.54 -12.60
C GLY A 192 -4.58 21.92 -13.94
N PRO A 193 -4.28 22.73 -14.99
CA PRO A 193 -3.85 22.25 -16.29
C PRO A 193 -2.74 21.19 -16.28
N PRO A 194 -1.74 21.19 -15.37
CA PRO A 194 -0.73 20.14 -15.29
C PRO A 194 -1.28 18.73 -15.03
N ALA A 195 -2.48 18.60 -14.44
CA ALA A 195 -3.12 17.30 -14.25
C ALA A 195 -3.56 16.65 -15.57
N ASP A 196 -4.04 17.46 -16.52
CA ASP A 196 -4.43 17.00 -17.86
C ASP A 196 -3.20 16.64 -18.69
N VAL A 197 -2.10 17.37 -18.55
CA VAL A 197 -0.81 17.03 -19.20
C VAL A 197 -0.28 15.68 -18.70
N TRP A 198 -0.42 15.41 -17.40
CA TRP A 198 -0.13 14.08 -16.85
C TRP A 198 -1.02 12.99 -17.45
N ALA A 199 -2.34 13.20 -17.45
CA ALA A 199 -3.31 12.23 -17.95
C ALA A 199 -3.14 11.96 -19.46
N TRP A 200 -2.77 13.00 -20.24
CA TRP A 200 -2.38 12.87 -21.65
C TRP A 200 -1.14 11.98 -21.78
N ALA A 201 -0.09 12.22 -21.02
CA ALA A 201 1.15 11.44 -21.11
C ALA A 201 0.93 9.96 -20.70
N ALA A 202 0.12 9.71 -19.66
CA ALA A 202 -0.31 8.37 -19.27
C ALA A 202 -1.12 7.68 -20.39
N THR A 203 -1.96 8.45 -21.12
CA THR A 203 -2.70 7.96 -22.29
C THR A 203 -1.76 7.63 -23.46
N MET A 204 -0.75 8.44 -23.73
CA MET A 204 0.25 8.15 -24.78
C MET A 204 1.10 6.91 -24.47
N ALA A 205 1.51 6.73 -23.22
CA ALA A 205 2.19 5.53 -22.79
C ALA A 205 1.30 4.27 -22.96
N TYR A 206 0.02 4.37 -22.65
CA TYR A 206 -0.95 3.29 -22.89
C TYR A 206 -1.17 3.03 -24.39
N ALA A 207 -1.36 4.08 -25.19
CA ALA A 207 -1.59 3.97 -26.62
C ALA A 207 -0.43 3.28 -27.35
N SER A 208 0.81 3.50 -26.90
CA SER A 208 2.00 2.91 -27.51
C SER A 208 2.30 1.48 -27.07
N SER A 209 1.85 1.07 -25.86
CA SER A 209 2.26 -0.19 -25.24
C SER A 209 1.10 -1.18 -25.01
N GLY A 210 -0.15 -0.73 -25.08
CA GLY A 210 -1.33 -1.48 -24.67
C GLY A 210 -1.40 -1.72 -23.14
N ARG A 211 -0.50 -1.09 -22.34
CA ARG A 211 -0.46 -1.22 -20.89
C ARG A 211 -0.40 0.16 -20.25
N PRO A 212 -1.22 0.42 -19.19
CA PRO A 212 -1.15 1.69 -18.47
C PRO A 212 0.22 1.90 -17.82
N ALA A 213 0.75 3.12 -17.90
CA ALA A 213 2.08 3.49 -17.38
C ALA A 213 2.30 3.18 -15.89
N PHE A 214 1.22 3.06 -15.12
CA PHE A 214 1.23 2.75 -13.69
C PHE A 214 0.47 1.45 -13.37
N GLY A 215 0.19 0.63 -14.40
CA GLY A 215 -0.57 -0.62 -14.25
C GLY A 215 -2.07 -0.40 -14.06
N GLN A 216 -2.81 -1.52 -13.92
CA GLN A 216 -4.27 -1.53 -13.77
C GLN A 216 -4.76 -2.60 -12.80
N ASP A 217 -3.89 -3.04 -11.89
CA ASP A 217 -4.13 -4.11 -10.93
C ASP A 217 -5.11 -3.69 -9.83
N SER A 218 -4.68 -3.04 -8.75
CA SER A 218 -5.60 -2.54 -7.73
C SER A 218 -5.58 -1.02 -7.64
N ILE A 219 -6.73 -0.42 -7.29
CA ILE A 219 -6.82 1.03 -7.10
C ILE A 219 -5.72 1.54 -6.15
N PRO A 220 -5.51 0.96 -4.95
CA PRO A 220 -4.42 1.38 -4.06
C PRO A 220 -3.03 1.19 -4.66
N ALA A 221 -2.77 0.09 -5.37
CA ALA A 221 -1.47 -0.17 -5.97
C ALA A 221 -1.18 0.78 -7.14
N VAL A 222 -2.18 1.06 -7.99
CA VAL A 222 -2.08 2.05 -9.06
C VAL A 222 -1.86 3.45 -8.47
N MET A 223 -2.65 3.84 -7.47
CA MET A 223 -2.47 5.11 -6.77
C MET A 223 -1.07 5.22 -6.13
N HIS A 224 -0.62 4.15 -5.48
CA HIS A 224 0.72 4.08 -4.93
C HIS A 224 1.80 4.29 -6.01
N ARG A 225 1.70 3.63 -7.17
CA ARG A 225 2.65 3.81 -8.28
C ARG A 225 2.59 5.20 -8.89
N ILE A 226 1.41 5.74 -9.07
CA ILE A 226 1.22 7.12 -9.55
C ILE A 226 1.91 8.11 -8.62
N LEU A 227 1.79 7.92 -7.31
CA LEU A 227 2.40 8.78 -6.31
C LEU A 227 3.92 8.54 -6.20
N ASN A 228 4.37 7.28 -6.30
CA ASN A 228 5.66 6.85 -5.75
C ASN A 228 6.62 6.25 -6.77
N MET A 229 6.14 5.77 -7.94
CA MET A 229 6.96 4.97 -8.84
C MET A 229 7.17 5.69 -10.18
N PRO A 230 8.30 5.47 -10.86
CA PRO A 230 8.46 5.94 -12.23
C PRO A 230 7.43 5.27 -13.14
N PRO A 231 7.01 5.93 -14.24
CA PRO A 231 6.11 5.35 -15.22
C PRO A 231 6.80 4.22 -16.02
N ASP A 232 6.04 3.18 -16.35
CA ASP A 232 6.43 2.24 -17.39
C ASP A 232 6.03 2.85 -18.76
N LEU A 233 7.02 3.29 -19.53
CA LEU A 233 6.82 3.90 -20.84
C LEU A 233 6.85 2.87 -21.99
N GLY A 234 7.03 1.59 -21.67
CA GLY A 234 6.95 0.48 -22.65
C GLY A 234 7.79 0.71 -23.91
N ALA A 235 7.13 0.59 -25.07
CA ALA A 235 7.75 0.66 -26.40
C ALA A 235 7.84 2.08 -26.98
N LEU A 236 7.52 3.14 -26.22
CA LEU A 236 7.70 4.51 -26.69
C LEU A 236 9.15 4.76 -27.12
N ALA A 237 9.30 5.22 -28.35
CA ALA A 237 10.61 5.59 -28.91
C ALA A 237 10.96 7.05 -28.61
N GLU A 238 12.26 7.37 -28.60
CA GLU A 238 12.70 8.76 -28.61
C GLU A 238 12.34 9.41 -29.97
N PRO A 239 12.01 10.72 -29.99
CA PRO A 239 12.05 11.68 -28.88
C PRO A 239 10.76 11.79 -28.05
N LEU A 240 9.67 11.12 -28.45
CA LEU A 240 8.37 11.17 -27.75
C LEU A 240 8.47 10.59 -26.33
N ARG A 241 9.35 9.60 -26.12
CA ARG A 241 9.58 8.99 -24.80
C ARG A 241 10.06 10.01 -23.77
N GLY A 242 11.05 10.84 -24.12
CA GLY A 242 11.58 11.89 -23.26
C GLY A 242 10.53 12.95 -22.92
N LEU A 243 9.71 13.37 -23.87
CA LEU A 243 8.60 14.29 -23.68
C LEU A 243 7.56 13.73 -22.70
N VAL A 244 7.11 12.49 -22.94
CA VAL A 244 6.10 11.82 -22.08
C VAL A 244 6.64 11.61 -20.66
N ALA A 245 7.92 11.26 -20.51
CA ALA A 245 8.57 11.16 -19.20
C ALA A 245 8.54 12.50 -18.44
N GLY A 246 8.83 13.62 -19.11
CA GLY A 246 8.76 14.97 -18.53
C GLY A 246 7.33 15.36 -18.12
N CYS A 247 6.34 15.01 -18.93
CA CYS A 247 4.92 15.23 -18.61
C CYS A 247 4.42 14.38 -17.42
N LEU A 248 5.08 13.24 -17.12
CA LEU A 248 4.81 12.37 -15.98
C LEU A 248 5.69 12.68 -14.76
N ALA A 249 6.24 13.90 -14.68
CA ALA A 249 6.87 14.39 -13.46
C ALA A 249 5.87 14.43 -12.30
N LYS A 250 6.27 13.93 -11.11
CA LYS A 250 5.37 13.84 -9.95
C LYS A 250 4.93 15.22 -9.45
N ASP A 251 5.86 16.17 -9.44
CA ASP A 251 5.56 17.57 -9.13
C ASP A 251 4.89 18.25 -10.34
N PRO A 252 3.64 18.75 -10.21
CA PRO A 252 2.95 19.43 -11.31
C PRO A 252 3.67 20.69 -11.82
N ALA A 253 4.50 21.35 -10.98
CA ALA A 253 5.27 22.53 -11.37
C ALA A 253 6.42 22.19 -12.35
N LEU A 254 6.86 20.95 -12.40
CA LEU A 254 7.93 20.49 -13.31
C LEU A 254 7.40 20.01 -14.66
N ARG A 255 6.09 19.91 -14.84
CA ARG A 255 5.47 19.49 -16.10
C ARG A 255 5.39 20.68 -17.07
N PRO A 256 5.69 20.46 -18.36
CA PRO A 256 5.51 21.53 -19.36
C PRO A 256 4.03 21.90 -19.52
N GLN A 257 3.77 23.14 -19.91
CA GLN A 257 2.41 23.57 -20.25
C GLN A 257 1.94 22.91 -21.56
N SER A 258 0.63 22.70 -21.73
CA SER A 258 0.06 22.05 -22.90
C SER A 258 0.47 22.71 -24.24
N GLN A 259 0.56 24.03 -24.26
CA GLN A 259 1.04 24.77 -25.44
C GLN A 259 2.50 24.47 -25.79
N HIS A 260 3.37 24.33 -24.77
CA HIS A 260 4.78 23.96 -25.00
C HIS A 260 4.90 22.51 -25.49
N VAL A 261 4.08 21.59 -24.97
CA VAL A 261 4.02 20.20 -25.45
C VAL A 261 3.56 20.16 -26.88
N LEU A 262 2.50 20.90 -27.24
CA LEU A 262 1.99 20.98 -28.61
C LEU A 262 3.05 21.55 -29.56
N ALA A 263 3.68 22.68 -29.21
CA ALA A 263 4.74 23.27 -30.04
C ALA A 263 5.92 22.31 -30.27
N TYR A 264 6.27 21.51 -29.25
CA TYR A 264 7.31 20.49 -29.38
C TYR A 264 6.88 19.36 -30.34
N LEU A 265 5.65 18.86 -30.23
CA LEU A 265 5.11 17.82 -31.13
C LEU A 265 5.03 18.29 -32.59
N LEU A 266 4.61 19.53 -32.82
CA LEU A 266 4.56 20.13 -34.18
C LEU A 266 5.95 20.32 -34.79
N ARG A 267 6.98 20.62 -33.99
CA ARG A 267 8.38 20.61 -34.49
C ARG A 267 8.84 19.22 -34.88
N LEU A 268 8.53 18.21 -34.07
CA LEU A 268 8.85 16.82 -34.39
C LEU A 268 8.17 16.36 -35.70
N ALA A 269 6.94 16.80 -35.93
CA ALA A 269 6.21 16.53 -37.19
C ALA A 269 6.67 17.39 -38.36
N GLY A 270 7.64 18.30 -38.20
CA GLY A 270 8.11 19.20 -39.24
C GLY A 270 7.17 20.36 -39.58
N SER A 271 6.11 20.55 -38.81
CA SER A 271 5.08 21.60 -39.02
C SER A 271 5.48 22.95 -38.41
N LEU A 272 6.57 23.00 -37.62
CA LEU A 272 7.15 24.24 -37.04
C LEU A 272 8.69 24.25 -37.25
N PRO A 273 9.32 25.41 -37.54
CA PRO A 273 10.78 25.50 -37.70
C PRO A 273 11.51 25.32 -36.38
N GLU A 274 12.74 24.81 -36.42
CA GLU A 274 13.62 24.68 -35.25
C GLU A 274 13.99 26.06 -34.69
N PRO A 275 14.08 26.21 -33.32
CA PRO A 275 14.53 27.45 -32.70
C PRO A 275 16.01 27.70 -33.04
N GLY A 276 16.32 28.64 -33.99
CA GLY A 276 17.68 29.01 -34.37
C GLY A 276 17.96 28.97 -35.89
N ALA A 277 17.02 28.58 -36.74
CA ALA A 277 17.21 28.55 -38.21
C ALA A 277 16.88 29.88 -38.94
N ALA A 278 16.57 30.96 -38.22
CA ALA A 278 16.32 32.31 -38.79
C ALA A 278 17.47 33.26 -38.52
N SER A 279 18.50 33.21 -39.36
CA SER A 279 19.42 34.35 -39.51
C SER A 279 18.94 35.24 -40.68
N GLY A 280 18.24 36.33 -40.37
CA GLY A 280 17.87 37.38 -41.34
C GLY A 280 16.63 38.17 -40.90
N ALA A 281 16.88 39.32 -40.31
CA ALA A 281 16.09 40.53 -40.18
C ALA A 281 14.54 40.44 -40.27
N GLY A 282 13.88 40.64 -39.18
CA GLY A 282 12.43 40.93 -39.07
C GLY A 282 11.88 40.44 -37.73
N ASP A 283 11.36 41.38 -36.98
CA ASP A 283 10.67 41.23 -35.70
C ASP A 283 9.58 40.12 -35.82
N ALA A 284 9.96 38.86 -35.54
CA ALA A 284 9.04 37.78 -35.48
C ALA A 284 8.69 37.53 -34.00
N GLY A 285 7.64 38.18 -33.52
CA GLY A 285 6.99 37.86 -32.27
C GLY A 285 6.68 36.35 -32.21
N GLU A 286 6.70 35.81 -31.01
CA GLU A 286 6.26 34.42 -30.80
C GLU A 286 4.91 34.20 -31.50
N PRO A 287 4.72 33.03 -32.17
CA PRO A 287 3.49 32.75 -32.91
C PRO A 287 2.30 32.88 -31.96
N HIS A 288 1.31 33.67 -32.35
CA HIS A 288 0.07 33.85 -31.58
C HIS A 288 -0.55 32.51 -31.28
N ASP A 289 -1.05 32.31 -30.07
CA ASP A 289 -1.63 31.04 -29.55
C ASP A 289 -2.65 30.40 -30.50
N SER A 290 -3.45 31.20 -31.23
CA SER A 290 -4.41 30.71 -32.25
C SER A 290 -3.73 30.08 -33.46
N THR A 291 -2.53 30.50 -33.83
CA THR A 291 -1.78 29.95 -34.96
C THR A 291 -1.29 28.54 -34.64
N ILE A 292 -0.80 28.29 -33.43
CA ILE A 292 -0.35 26.96 -33.00
C ILE A 292 -1.52 25.96 -32.93
N LEU A 293 -2.69 26.40 -32.49
CA LEU A 293 -3.89 25.54 -32.46
C LEU A 293 -4.39 25.16 -33.85
N ASN A 294 -4.38 26.10 -34.80
CA ASN A 294 -4.72 25.81 -36.19
C ASN A 294 -3.73 24.82 -36.82
N GLN A 295 -2.44 25.04 -36.67
CA GLN A 295 -1.40 24.13 -37.16
C GLN A 295 -1.51 22.74 -36.53
N GLY A 296 -1.85 22.65 -35.23
CA GLY A 296 -2.08 21.39 -34.53
C GLY A 296 -3.28 20.63 -35.11
N ALA A 297 -4.39 21.31 -35.42
CA ALA A 297 -5.57 20.71 -36.04
C ALA A 297 -5.29 20.25 -37.46
N GLU A 298 -4.58 21.06 -38.26
CA GLU A 298 -4.17 20.72 -39.63
C GLU A 298 -3.22 19.51 -39.65
N ALA A 299 -2.17 19.50 -38.81
CA ALA A 299 -1.24 18.38 -38.72
C ALA A 299 -1.92 17.07 -38.26
N ALA A 300 -2.91 17.15 -37.37
CA ALA A 300 -3.71 15.99 -36.97
C ALA A 300 -4.63 15.46 -38.08
N ALA A 301 -5.06 16.33 -39.01
CA ALA A 301 -5.91 15.99 -40.17
C ALA A 301 -5.08 15.51 -41.39
N GLU A 302 -3.93 16.16 -41.72
CA GLU A 302 -3.08 15.82 -42.85
C GLU A 302 -2.47 14.41 -42.77
N SER A 303 -2.14 13.94 -41.60
CA SER A 303 -1.72 12.55 -41.39
C SER A 303 -2.79 11.52 -41.79
N ALA A 304 -4.06 11.91 -41.94
CA ALA A 304 -5.14 11.08 -42.48
C ALA A 304 -5.11 10.94 -44.00
N GLY A 305 -4.60 11.95 -44.70
CA GLY A 305 -4.53 11.96 -46.15
C GLY A 305 -3.39 11.14 -46.77
N LEU A 306 -2.27 10.94 -46.04
CA LEU A 306 -1.11 10.19 -46.53
C LEU A 306 -1.30 8.67 -46.47
N SER A 307 -2.24 8.14 -45.68
CA SER A 307 -2.60 6.71 -45.69
C SER A 307 -3.49 6.28 -46.85
N ALA A 308 -4.08 7.22 -47.63
CA ALA A 308 -4.93 6.91 -48.75
C ALA A 308 -4.18 6.83 -50.14
N GLY A 309 -2.88 7.07 -50.17
CA GLY A 309 -2.13 7.31 -51.41
C GLY A 309 -1.06 6.28 -51.77
N SER A 310 -1.08 5.05 -51.27
CA SER A 310 -0.11 4.00 -51.69
C SER A 310 -0.70 2.59 -51.70
N HIS A 311 -1.67 2.34 -52.55
CA HIS A 311 -2.02 0.99 -52.97
C HIS A 311 -1.44 0.71 -54.32
N ALA A 312 -0.31 -0.01 -54.35
CA ALA A 312 0.10 -0.78 -55.54
C ALA A 312 -0.91 -1.92 -55.78
N PRO A 313 -1.26 -2.26 -57.02
CA PRO A 313 -2.25 -3.30 -57.29
C PRO A 313 -1.78 -4.65 -56.72
N PRO A 314 -2.67 -5.46 -56.12
CA PRO A 314 -2.31 -6.75 -55.54
C PRO A 314 -1.89 -7.74 -56.60
N ALA A 315 -0.81 -8.49 -56.32
CA ALA A 315 -0.41 -9.65 -57.09
C ALA A 315 -1.49 -10.74 -57.06
N PRO A 316 -1.71 -11.55 -58.07
CA PRO A 316 -2.75 -12.56 -58.13
C PRO A 316 -2.54 -13.64 -57.10
N LEU A 317 -3.59 -13.96 -56.34
CA LEU A 317 -3.64 -15.02 -55.33
C LEU A 317 -3.43 -16.39 -55.95
N PRO A 318 -2.71 -17.32 -55.30
CA PRO A 318 -2.65 -18.74 -55.67
C PRO A 318 -4.01 -19.41 -55.42
N PRO A 319 -4.35 -20.48 -56.16
CA PRO A 319 -5.65 -21.14 -56.10
C PRO A 319 -5.92 -21.79 -54.71
N PRO A 320 -7.20 -21.88 -54.31
CA PRO A 320 -7.55 -22.43 -53.01
C PRO A 320 -7.30 -23.93 -52.91
N PHE A 321 -6.84 -24.37 -51.75
CA PHE A 321 -6.72 -25.78 -51.39
C PHE A 321 -8.08 -26.45 -51.29
N PRO A 322 -8.19 -27.76 -51.65
CA PRO A 322 -9.46 -28.50 -51.52
C PRO A 322 -9.79 -28.77 -50.06
N PRO A 323 -11.10 -28.84 -49.69
CA PRO A 323 -11.52 -29.06 -48.34
C PRO A 323 -11.19 -30.45 -47.83
N PRO A 324 -10.93 -30.63 -46.52
CA PRO A 324 -10.69 -31.96 -45.89
C PRO A 324 -11.98 -32.77 -45.84
N PRO A 325 -11.92 -34.12 -45.84
CA PRO A 325 -13.08 -35.00 -45.85
C PRO A 325 -13.86 -34.96 -44.52
N PRO A 326 -15.16 -35.21 -44.55
CA PRO A 326 -16.01 -35.13 -43.36
C PRO A 326 -15.71 -36.26 -42.35
N GLY A 327 -15.53 -35.93 -41.06
CA GLY A 327 -15.41 -36.84 -39.96
C GLY A 327 -16.78 -37.43 -39.57
N PRO A 328 -16.82 -38.60 -38.91
CA PRO A 328 -18.05 -39.30 -38.60
C PRO A 328 -18.91 -38.58 -37.53
N ALA A 329 -20.23 -38.65 -37.73
CA ALA A 329 -21.28 -38.06 -36.90
C ALA A 329 -21.31 -38.65 -35.48
N PRO A 330 -21.62 -37.80 -34.45
CA PRO A 330 -21.80 -38.31 -33.08
C PRO A 330 -23.17 -39.03 -32.92
N VAL A 331 -23.11 -40.16 -32.28
CA VAL A 331 -24.29 -40.99 -31.92
C VAL A 331 -25.05 -40.33 -30.76
N MET A 332 -26.35 -40.12 -30.94
CA MET A 332 -27.27 -39.64 -29.89
C MET A 332 -27.52 -40.72 -28.88
N ALA A 333 -27.42 -40.39 -27.59
CA ALA A 333 -27.96 -41.21 -26.50
C ALA A 333 -29.34 -40.68 -26.02
N PRO A 334 -30.23 -41.51 -25.54
CA PRO A 334 -31.68 -41.26 -25.41
C PRO A 334 -32.06 -40.45 -24.17
N HIS A 335 -33.15 -39.66 -24.35
CA HIS A 335 -33.82 -38.83 -23.34
C HIS A 335 -34.42 -39.65 -22.19
N ALA A 336 -34.32 -39.15 -20.96
CA ALA A 336 -35.18 -39.52 -19.84
C ALA A 336 -36.12 -38.33 -19.49
N PRO A 337 -37.32 -38.65 -18.96
CA PRO A 337 -38.45 -37.69 -19.03
C PRO A 337 -38.50 -36.67 -17.88
N ALA A 338 -39.13 -35.55 -18.18
CA ALA A 338 -39.40 -34.43 -17.28
C ALA A 338 -40.52 -34.78 -16.27
N MET A 339 -40.34 -34.39 -15.00
CA MET A 339 -41.41 -34.33 -14.00
C MET A 339 -41.84 -32.87 -13.76
N ALA A 340 -43.13 -32.64 -13.69
CA ALA A 340 -43.82 -31.39 -13.50
C ALA A 340 -43.83 -30.90 -12.03
N PRO A 341 -44.15 -29.64 -11.77
CA PRO A 341 -44.05 -29.04 -10.44
C PRO A 341 -45.35 -29.14 -9.64
N ALA A 342 -45.27 -29.17 -8.32
CA ALA A 342 -46.38 -29.04 -7.38
C ALA A 342 -46.31 -27.76 -6.53
N PRO A 343 -47.43 -27.28 -5.95
CA PRO A 343 -47.75 -25.89 -5.78
C PRO A 343 -47.41 -25.28 -4.39
N GLY A 344 -47.48 -23.94 -4.36
CA GLY A 344 -47.07 -23.10 -3.27
C GLY A 344 -47.95 -23.06 -2.02
N LEU A 345 -47.41 -22.51 -0.97
CA LEU A 345 -48.11 -21.99 0.21
C LEU A 345 -47.62 -20.60 0.54
N GLN A 346 -48.57 -19.68 0.61
CA GLN A 346 -48.42 -18.31 1.07
C GLN A 346 -48.36 -18.29 2.61
N GLY A 347 -47.50 -17.46 3.18
CA GLY A 347 -47.47 -17.15 4.59
C GLY A 347 -46.94 -15.74 4.85
N GLN A 348 -47.76 -14.97 5.52
CA GLN A 348 -47.76 -13.55 5.79
C GLN A 348 -46.55 -12.99 6.55
N VAL A 349 -46.22 -11.73 6.26
CA VAL A 349 -45.30 -10.84 6.99
C VAL A 349 -46.04 -10.21 8.19
N PRO A 350 -45.36 -9.97 9.31
CA PRO A 350 -45.58 -8.67 9.97
C PRO A 350 -44.29 -7.95 10.38
N GLY A 351 -44.28 -6.68 10.09
CA GLY A 351 -43.83 -5.51 10.78
C GLY A 351 -42.50 -5.45 11.49
N GLY A 352 -41.57 -4.57 11.00
CA GLY A 352 -40.36 -4.20 11.67
C GLY A 352 -40.53 -3.13 12.75
N PRO A 353 -39.48 -2.82 13.43
CA PRO A 353 -39.24 -1.42 13.78
C PRO A 353 -37.87 -0.91 13.31
N THR A 354 -37.91 0.36 12.97
CA THR A 354 -36.83 1.24 12.54
C THR A 354 -35.78 1.49 13.62
N TRP A 355 -34.50 1.46 13.24
CA TRP A 355 -33.38 1.97 14.03
C TRP A 355 -32.69 3.14 13.32
N PRO A 356 -32.23 4.16 14.04
CA PRO A 356 -31.57 5.30 13.44
C PRO A 356 -30.10 5.01 13.12
N SER A 357 -29.66 5.49 12.00
CA SER A 357 -28.29 5.49 11.54
C SER A 357 -27.42 6.44 12.35
N ASN A 358 -26.38 5.93 12.98
CA ASN A 358 -25.24 6.75 13.40
C ASN A 358 -23.97 6.17 12.80
N GLY A 359 -23.20 7.05 12.17
CA GLY A 359 -21.99 6.73 11.44
C GLY A 359 -20.88 6.18 12.33
N ALA A 360 -20.26 5.14 11.89
CA ALA A 360 -19.04 4.62 12.47
C ALA A 360 -17.84 5.01 11.61
N SER A 361 -16.98 5.83 12.17
CA SER A 361 -15.64 6.09 11.69
C SER A 361 -14.75 4.86 11.85
N SER A 362 -14.10 4.43 10.79
CA SER A 362 -13.07 3.39 10.80
C SER A 362 -11.84 3.86 11.57
N GLY A 363 -11.58 3.25 12.72
CA GLY A 363 -10.34 3.40 13.48
C GLY A 363 -9.29 2.40 13.00
N GLY A 364 -8.10 2.88 12.63
CA GLY A 364 -6.92 2.05 12.43
C GLY A 364 -6.37 1.48 13.75
N PRO A 365 -5.51 0.49 13.69
CA PRO A 365 -5.08 -0.24 14.87
C PRO A 365 -4.21 0.61 15.79
N THR A 366 -4.62 0.76 17.02
CA THR A 366 -3.82 1.35 18.09
C THR A 366 -3.04 0.27 18.83
N SER A 367 -1.73 0.44 18.89
CA SER A 367 -0.88 -0.36 19.79
C SER A 367 -1.05 0.11 21.24
N PRO A 368 -1.21 -0.79 22.20
CA PRO A 368 -1.29 -0.42 23.62
C PRO A 368 0.08 -0.48 24.29
N PHE A 369 0.36 0.46 25.15
CA PHE A 369 1.62 0.60 25.89
C PHE A 369 1.47 0.93 27.36
N GLY A 370 2.44 0.57 28.08
CA GLY A 370 2.97 1.19 29.16
C GLY A 370 3.75 0.35 30.17
N ASP A 371 4.52 0.60 30.89
CA ASP A 371 5.67 0.87 31.70
C ASP A 371 5.69 0.25 33.16
N PRO A 372 6.68 0.31 34.02
CA PRO A 372 8.03 0.87 34.18
C PRO A 372 9.17 0.06 34.87
N SER A 373 10.31 0.68 34.92
CA SER A 373 11.70 0.41 35.38
C SER A 373 11.99 0.02 36.84
N PRO A 374 13.25 0.13 37.38
CA PRO A 374 14.62 -0.26 36.97
C PRO A 374 15.51 -0.93 38.04
N ARG A 375 16.73 -1.27 37.74
CA ARG A 375 18.02 -1.02 38.43
C ARG A 375 19.04 -2.18 38.47
N LYS A 376 20.28 -1.73 38.19
CA LYS A 376 21.57 -2.41 38.32
C LYS A 376 21.93 -2.76 39.80
N PRO A 377 23.00 -3.49 40.12
CA PRO A 377 24.37 -3.36 39.63
C PRO A 377 25.33 -4.57 39.70
N ASN A 378 26.47 -4.40 38.99
CA ASN A 378 27.85 -4.62 39.40
C ASN A 378 28.54 -6.00 39.57
N ARG A 379 29.61 -6.08 38.72
CA ARG A 379 31.02 -6.52 39.02
C ARG A 379 31.28 -7.94 39.53
N THR A 380 32.25 -8.65 39.07
CA THR A 380 33.68 -8.62 38.82
C THR A 380 34.06 -10.00 38.31
N GLY A 381 35.04 -10.29 37.56
CA GLY A 381 36.41 -10.08 37.38
C GLY A 381 37.11 -11.27 36.75
N GLY A 382 38.02 -11.02 35.88
CA GLY A 382 39.35 -11.59 35.88
C GLY A 382 39.63 -12.94 35.21
N GLY A 383 40.55 -12.92 34.26
CA GLY A 383 41.42 -14.08 34.08
C GLY A 383 42.01 -14.31 32.68
N LYS A 384 43.19 -13.83 32.47
CA LYS A 384 44.14 -13.95 31.35
C LYS A 384 44.53 -15.41 30.98
N ARG A 385 44.86 -15.64 29.68
CA ARG A 385 46.20 -16.09 29.14
C ARG A 385 46.03 -16.65 27.73
N ARG A 386 46.64 -16.12 26.75
CA ARG A 386 47.90 -16.07 26.03
C ARG A 386 48.44 -17.38 25.49
N ARG A 387 48.87 -17.30 24.21
CA ARG A 387 49.89 -18.01 23.40
C ARG A 387 49.33 -19.02 22.40
N GLY A 388 49.79 -19.09 21.17
CA GLY A 388 50.80 -18.40 20.37
C GLY A 388 51.25 -19.29 19.21
N ILE A 389 51.46 -18.67 18.05
CA ILE A 389 52.49 -18.95 17.03
C ILE A 389 52.49 -20.27 16.25
N GLY A 390 52.56 -20.14 14.92
CA GLY A 390 53.15 -21.15 14.03
C GLY A 390 52.77 -21.04 12.54
N VAL A 391 53.55 -20.30 11.80
CA VAL A 391 53.61 -20.25 10.33
C VAL A 391 54.19 -21.54 9.77
N LEU A 392 53.68 -22.10 8.68
CA LEU A 392 54.50 -22.69 7.61
C LEU A 392 53.71 -22.79 6.29
N ALA A 393 54.32 -22.24 5.24
CA ALA A 393 53.85 -22.24 3.86
C ALA A 393 54.31 -23.49 3.10
N GLY A 394 53.62 -23.87 2.07
CA GLY A 394 54.23 -24.52 0.91
C GLY A 394 53.49 -25.68 0.27
N ALA A 395 53.08 -25.47 -0.98
CA ALA A 395 52.96 -26.39 -2.10
C ALA A 395 51.98 -27.56 -2.07
N GLY A 396 51.01 -27.54 -2.97
CA GLY A 396 50.14 -28.69 -3.36
C GLY A 396 48.85 -28.35 -4.07
N GLY A 397 48.89 -27.62 -5.16
CA GLY A 397 47.77 -27.45 -6.05
C GLY A 397 47.60 -28.64 -6.98
N ALA A 398 46.65 -29.51 -6.73
CA ALA A 398 45.95 -30.40 -7.72
C ALA A 398 44.98 -31.39 -7.08
N ALA A 399 44.84 -31.41 -5.72
CA ALA A 399 43.90 -32.35 -5.04
C ALA A 399 42.65 -31.64 -4.46
N LEU A 400 42.48 -30.34 -4.72
CA LEU A 400 41.49 -29.50 -4.04
C LEU A 400 40.13 -29.44 -4.74
N VAL A 401 39.99 -29.96 -5.97
CA VAL A 401 38.69 -29.96 -6.68
C VAL A 401 37.84 -31.18 -6.35
N ALA A 402 38.43 -32.32 -6.04
CA ALA A 402 37.68 -33.52 -5.63
C ALA A 402 37.24 -33.51 -4.15
N LEU A 403 37.94 -32.77 -3.26
CA LEU A 403 37.58 -32.64 -1.84
C LEU A 403 36.54 -31.54 -1.54
N VAL A 404 36.42 -30.53 -2.43
CA VAL A 404 35.40 -29.49 -2.27
C VAL A 404 34.02 -30.04 -2.66
N VAL A 405 33.90 -30.92 -3.62
CA VAL A 405 32.62 -31.54 -4.02
C VAL A 405 32.17 -32.56 -2.99
N THR A 406 33.09 -33.31 -2.35
CA THR A 406 32.73 -34.29 -1.32
C THR A 406 32.55 -33.61 0.05
N GLY A 407 33.28 -32.52 0.33
CA GLY A 407 33.10 -31.73 1.55
C GLY A 407 31.78 -30.94 1.59
N THR A 408 31.32 -30.44 0.43
CA THR A 408 30.02 -29.76 0.31
C THR A 408 28.85 -30.74 0.42
N VAL A 409 29.00 -31.96 -0.08
CA VAL A 409 27.94 -32.99 0.07
C VAL A 409 27.88 -33.54 1.50
N ILE A 410 29.00 -33.57 2.23
CA ILE A 410 29.00 -33.97 3.65
C ILE A 410 28.56 -32.80 4.55
N ALA A 411 28.90 -31.54 4.23
CA ALA A 411 28.40 -30.36 4.95
C ALA A 411 26.90 -30.14 4.76
N VAL A 412 26.37 -30.41 3.56
CA VAL A 412 24.92 -30.36 3.30
C VAL A 412 24.17 -31.53 3.95
N ARG A 413 24.82 -32.67 4.22
CA ARG A 413 24.21 -33.78 4.98
C ARG A 413 24.33 -33.61 6.50
N MET A 414 25.29 -32.81 7.01
CA MET A 414 25.40 -32.50 8.44
C MET A 414 24.65 -31.24 8.87
N SER A 415 24.14 -30.43 7.93
CA SER A 415 23.25 -29.30 8.21
C SER A 415 21.76 -29.69 8.27
N GLY A 416 21.45 -30.97 8.16
CA GLY A 416 20.06 -31.47 8.16
C GLY A 416 19.45 -31.66 9.54
N ASP A 417 20.15 -31.35 10.63
CA ASP A 417 19.65 -31.57 12.00
C ASP A 417 19.36 -30.25 12.76
N GLY A 418 19.34 -29.11 12.06
CA GLY A 418 19.04 -27.79 12.65
C GLY A 418 17.56 -27.43 12.76
N ASP A 419 16.67 -28.33 12.39
CA ASP A 419 15.24 -28.02 12.17
C ASP A 419 14.33 -28.41 13.36
N ARG A 420 14.92 -28.86 14.47
CA ARG A 420 14.17 -29.07 15.71
C ARG A 420 14.39 -27.88 16.62
N ASP A 421 13.29 -27.20 17.01
CA ASP A 421 13.34 -26.30 18.15
C ASP A 421 14.04 -27.04 19.32
N PRO A 422 14.96 -26.41 20.07
CA PRO A 422 15.62 -27.06 21.16
C PRO A 422 14.58 -27.70 22.06
N ALA A 423 14.71 -29.01 22.31
CA ALA A 423 13.74 -29.76 23.08
C ALA A 423 13.52 -29.06 24.42
N PRO A 424 12.30 -28.64 24.77
CA PRO A 424 12.06 -27.92 26.01
C PRO A 424 12.46 -28.80 27.18
N LEU A 425 13.23 -28.23 28.10
CA LEU A 425 13.52 -28.88 29.38
C LEU A 425 12.20 -28.95 30.14
N GLY A 426 11.64 -30.14 30.37
CA GLY A 426 10.40 -30.31 31.13
C GLY A 426 9.56 -31.53 30.69
N ARG A 427 8.49 -31.78 31.46
CA ARG A 427 7.61 -32.90 31.28
C ARG A 427 6.52 -32.64 30.24
N THR A 428 6.16 -33.63 29.45
CA THR A 428 4.99 -33.58 28.57
C THR A 428 3.71 -33.76 29.36
N GLY A 429 2.66 -33.09 28.98
CA GLY A 429 1.33 -33.16 29.60
C GLY A 429 0.94 -31.92 30.35
N GLY A 430 -0.27 -31.88 30.85
CA GLY A 430 -0.81 -30.77 31.65
C GLY A 430 -1.37 -29.60 30.87
N THR A 431 -1.87 -28.64 31.62
CA THR A 431 -2.59 -27.48 31.09
C THR A 431 -1.95 -26.18 31.53
N LEU A 432 -2.03 -25.15 30.66
CA LEU A 432 -1.64 -23.77 30.96
C LEU A 432 -2.82 -22.84 30.66
N ALA A 433 -3.13 -21.94 31.58
CA ALA A 433 -4.00 -20.81 31.28
C ALA A 433 -3.15 -19.53 31.13
N VAL A 434 -3.44 -18.75 30.09
CA VAL A 434 -2.76 -17.46 29.82
C VAL A 434 -3.79 -16.35 29.71
N ALA A 435 -3.49 -15.17 30.22
CA ALA A 435 -4.27 -13.97 29.96
C ALA A 435 -3.80 -13.37 28.62
N ALA A 436 -4.74 -13.03 27.72
CA ALA A 436 -4.44 -12.29 26.51
C ALA A 436 -4.23 -10.79 26.82
N ARG A 437 -3.68 -10.06 25.84
CA ARG A 437 -3.48 -8.59 25.96
C ARG A 437 -4.67 -7.76 25.46
N GLY A 438 -5.80 -8.35 25.28
CA GLY A 438 -7.02 -7.77 24.75
C GLY A 438 -7.86 -8.81 24.05
N ASP A 439 -8.96 -8.38 23.48
CA ASP A 439 -9.89 -9.22 22.74
C ASP A 439 -9.38 -9.54 21.30
N LEU A 440 -10.22 -10.21 20.53
CA LEU A 440 -9.95 -10.54 19.13
C LEU A 440 -10.31 -9.38 18.16
N GLY A 441 -10.87 -8.29 18.66
CA GLY A 441 -11.37 -7.18 17.83
C GLY A 441 -12.83 -7.36 17.38
N THR A 442 -13.26 -6.48 16.49
CA THR A 442 -14.63 -6.48 15.93
C THR A 442 -14.87 -7.74 15.11
N GLY A 443 -15.76 -8.61 15.38
CA GLY A 443 -16.02 -9.88 14.71
C GLY A 443 -15.64 -11.07 15.58
N SER A 444 -14.60 -10.94 16.39
CA SER A 444 -14.12 -12.00 17.30
C SER A 444 -13.75 -13.30 16.57
N GLU A 445 -13.19 -13.21 15.36
CA GLU A 445 -12.79 -14.34 14.53
C GLU A 445 -11.34 -14.75 14.85
N ILE A 446 -11.06 -16.04 14.74
CA ILE A 446 -9.73 -16.63 15.00
C ILE A 446 -8.97 -16.86 13.70
N ASP A 447 -9.69 -16.94 12.57
CA ASP A 447 -9.09 -17.14 11.25
C ASP A 447 -8.09 -16.01 10.93
N PRO A 448 -6.83 -16.33 10.58
CA PRO A 448 -5.81 -15.31 10.25
C PRO A 448 -6.20 -14.35 9.14
N SER A 449 -7.07 -14.76 8.19
CA SER A 449 -7.56 -13.88 7.13
C SER A 449 -8.35 -12.65 7.66
N HIS A 450 -8.91 -12.75 8.87
CA HIS A 450 -9.67 -11.71 9.56
C HIS A 450 -8.91 -11.06 10.72
N SER A 451 -7.62 -11.37 10.86
CA SER A 451 -6.80 -10.90 11.98
C SER A 451 -6.63 -9.37 11.94
N ILE A 452 -7.14 -8.67 12.95
CA ILE A 452 -7.05 -7.23 13.11
C ILE A 452 -6.49 -6.81 14.49
N SER A 453 -6.19 -7.77 15.35
CA SER A 453 -5.66 -7.52 16.69
C SER A 453 -4.40 -8.33 16.98
N GLY A 454 -3.60 -7.84 17.95
CA GLY A 454 -2.42 -8.60 18.40
C GLY A 454 -2.78 -9.97 18.96
N THR A 455 -3.92 -10.11 19.64
CA THR A 455 -4.40 -11.38 20.21
C THR A 455 -4.82 -12.35 19.09
N ALA A 456 -5.48 -11.87 18.03
CA ALA A 456 -5.84 -12.69 16.87
C ALA A 456 -4.57 -13.19 16.14
N ARG A 457 -3.58 -12.31 15.91
CA ARG A 457 -2.29 -12.68 15.31
C ARG A 457 -1.52 -13.68 16.19
N PHE A 458 -1.51 -13.50 17.50
CA PHE A 458 -0.93 -14.45 18.45
C PHE A 458 -1.58 -15.84 18.32
N LEU A 459 -2.92 -15.92 18.30
CA LEU A 459 -3.64 -17.19 18.11
C LEU A 459 -3.35 -17.81 16.73
N GLY A 460 -3.27 -16.98 15.68
CA GLY A 460 -2.89 -17.42 14.33
C GLY A 460 -1.54 -18.14 14.31
N LYS A 461 -0.52 -17.65 15.03
CA LYS A 461 0.78 -18.31 15.18
C LYS A 461 0.71 -19.65 15.96
N GLN A 462 -0.27 -19.83 16.84
CA GLN A 462 -0.45 -21.09 17.55
C GLN A 462 -1.17 -22.14 16.70
N LEU A 463 -2.03 -21.71 15.79
CA LEU A 463 -2.87 -22.57 14.96
C LEU A 463 -2.25 -22.88 13.60
N PHE A 464 -1.38 -22.00 13.10
CA PHE A 464 -0.78 -22.14 11.77
C PHE A 464 0.75 -22.03 11.83
N THR A 465 1.39 -22.79 10.95
CA THR A 465 2.81 -22.66 10.62
C THR A 465 2.92 -22.19 9.18
N GLY A 466 3.64 -21.10 8.96
CA GLY A 466 3.84 -20.47 7.65
C GLY A 466 5.00 -21.05 6.86
N LEU A 467 5.28 -20.45 5.71
CA LEU A 467 6.45 -20.77 4.88
C LEU A 467 7.75 -20.42 5.57
N THR A 468 7.78 -19.26 6.23
CA THR A 468 8.88 -18.77 7.05
C THR A 468 8.39 -18.46 8.46
N GLU A 469 9.32 -18.20 9.37
CA GLU A 469 9.04 -17.68 10.71
C GLU A 469 10.02 -16.59 11.09
N THR A 470 9.62 -15.69 11.98
CA THR A 470 10.52 -14.77 12.65
C THR A 470 11.05 -15.42 13.93
N ALA A 471 12.35 -15.69 13.96
CA ALA A 471 12.99 -16.25 15.13
C ALA A 471 13.08 -15.22 16.27
N THR A 472 13.35 -15.69 17.48
CA THR A 472 13.45 -14.80 18.64
C THR A 472 14.52 -13.72 18.51
N ASP A 473 15.55 -13.92 17.71
CA ASP A 473 16.60 -12.94 17.42
C ASP A 473 16.26 -11.95 16.30
N GLY A 474 15.03 -12.02 15.75
CA GLY A 474 14.56 -11.18 14.67
C GLY A 474 14.97 -11.65 13.26
N SER A 475 15.72 -12.75 13.16
CA SER A 475 16.08 -13.33 11.86
C SER A 475 14.88 -14.05 11.25
N VAL A 476 14.79 -14.05 9.92
CA VAL A 476 13.77 -14.77 9.16
C VAL A 476 14.32 -16.15 8.78
N ARG A 477 13.59 -17.21 9.10
CA ARG A 477 13.98 -18.60 8.83
C ARG A 477 12.91 -19.32 8.02
N ASN A 478 13.34 -20.24 7.16
CA ASN A 478 12.42 -21.14 6.49
C ASN A 478 11.78 -22.10 7.51
N ARG A 479 10.47 -22.32 7.35
CA ARG A 479 9.71 -23.27 8.20
C ARG A 479 9.11 -24.39 7.33
N LEU A 480 7.93 -24.17 6.73
CA LEU A 480 7.38 -25.12 5.75
C LEU A 480 8.03 -24.99 4.37
N ALA A 481 8.69 -23.86 4.08
CA ALA A 481 9.53 -23.75 2.91
C ALA A 481 10.87 -24.49 3.14
N LEU A 482 11.28 -25.32 2.19
CA LEU A 482 12.67 -25.82 2.09
C LEU A 482 13.58 -24.71 1.59
N SER A 483 13.08 -23.90 0.65
CA SER A 483 13.79 -22.74 0.14
C SER A 483 12.81 -21.67 -0.32
N VAL A 484 13.21 -20.40 -0.22
CA VAL A 484 12.53 -19.22 -0.76
C VAL A 484 13.59 -18.46 -1.54
N GLN A 485 13.58 -18.59 -2.86
CA GLN A 485 14.65 -18.08 -3.74
C GLN A 485 14.11 -17.00 -4.67
N PRO A 486 14.73 -15.81 -4.71
CA PRO A 486 14.38 -14.76 -5.67
C PRO A 486 15.00 -15.02 -7.05
N ASP A 487 14.41 -14.40 -8.07
CA ASP A 487 15.13 -14.10 -9.30
C ASP A 487 16.19 -12.98 -9.06
N ALA A 488 16.94 -12.62 -10.09
CA ALA A 488 17.97 -11.58 -10.01
C ALA A 488 17.42 -10.19 -9.62
N THR A 489 16.11 -10.00 -9.68
CA THR A 489 15.43 -8.72 -9.42
C THR A 489 14.56 -8.71 -8.17
N CYS A 490 14.42 -9.82 -7.46
CA CYS A 490 13.44 -10.03 -6.37
C CYS A 490 11.99 -9.77 -6.78
N LYS A 491 11.67 -9.94 -8.06
CA LYS A 491 10.30 -9.80 -8.57
C LYS A 491 9.58 -11.14 -8.64
N THR A 492 10.33 -12.23 -8.92
CA THR A 492 9.80 -13.58 -8.97
C THR A 492 10.48 -14.44 -7.91
N TRP A 493 9.68 -15.15 -7.13
CA TRP A 493 10.13 -15.99 -6.02
C TRP A 493 9.75 -17.44 -6.27
N THR A 494 10.72 -18.34 -6.19
CA THR A 494 10.49 -19.79 -6.25
C THR A 494 10.57 -20.36 -4.84
N ILE A 495 9.51 -21.06 -4.43
CA ILE A 495 9.36 -21.61 -3.08
C ILE A 495 9.20 -23.11 -3.20
N ALA A 496 10.13 -23.87 -2.63
CA ALA A 496 10.03 -25.31 -2.48
C ALA A 496 9.44 -25.63 -1.09
N LEU A 497 8.53 -26.60 -1.02
CA LEU A 497 7.84 -26.97 0.21
C LEU A 497 8.36 -28.27 0.83
N LYS A 498 8.26 -28.39 2.15
CA LYS A 498 8.44 -29.65 2.87
C LYS A 498 7.26 -30.59 2.59
N GLU A 499 7.57 -31.79 2.13
CA GLU A 499 6.55 -32.81 1.85
C GLU A 499 6.02 -33.51 3.12
N GLY A 500 4.86 -34.16 3.01
CA GLY A 500 4.28 -34.99 4.06
C GLY A 500 3.68 -34.22 5.25
N THR A 501 3.63 -32.89 5.19
CA THR A 501 3.02 -32.07 6.24
C THR A 501 1.49 -32.10 6.16
N ARG A 502 0.82 -32.02 7.33
CA ARG A 502 -0.63 -32.17 7.43
C ARG A 502 -1.27 -31.11 8.30
N PHE A 503 -2.53 -30.83 8.02
CA PHE A 503 -3.42 -30.09 8.93
C PHE A 503 -3.81 -30.96 10.13
N SER A 504 -4.40 -30.35 11.14
CA SER A 504 -4.86 -31.00 12.37
C SER A 504 -6.01 -32.01 12.18
N ASP A 505 -6.68 -31.98 11.03
CA ASP A 505 -7.69 -32.96 10.57
C ASP A 505 -7.10 -34.11 9.75
N GLY A 506 -5.77 -34.08 9.52
CA GLY A 506 -5.04 -35.08 8.74
C GLY A 506 -4.97 -34.83 7.24
N THR A 507 -5.66 -33.80 6.71
CA THR A 507 -5.57 -33.45 5.29
C THR A 507 -4.17 -32.90 4.96
N PRO A 508 -3.66 -33.03 3.72
CA PRO A 508 -2.31 -32.60 3.36
C PRO A 508 -2.18 -31.07 3.31
N VAL A 509 -1.02 -30.57 3.74
CA VAL A 509 -0.60 -29.17 3.51
C VAL A 509 0.30 -29.17 2.28
N ASP A 510 -0.22 -28.72 1.16
CA ASP A 510 0.45 -28.64 -0.13
C ASP A 510 0.50 -27.20 -0.67
N ALA A 511 1.12 -26.99 -1.82
CA ALA A 511 1.21 -25.67 -2.45
C ALA A 511 -0.18 -25.07 -2.76
N GLN A 512 -1.17 -25.92 -3.11
CA GLN A 512 -2.53 -25.48 -3.36
C GLN A 512 -3.22 -24.96 -2.08
N ALA A 513 -2.87 -25.51 -0.91
CA ALA A 513 -3.38 -25.03 0.38
C ALA A 513 -2.91 -23.60 0.68
N PHE A 514 -1.66 -23.26 0.33
CA PHE A 514 -1.15 -21.89 0.42
C PHE A 514 -1.84 -20.97 -0.57
N ALA A 515 -1.96 -21.35 -1.84
CA ALA A 515 -2.64 -20.55 -2.85
C ALA A 515 -4.09 -20.23 -2.45
N ARG A 516 -4.83 -21.22 -1.92
CA ARG A 516 -6.18 -21.02 -1.38
C ARG A 516 -6.20 -20.07 -0.18
N GLY A 517 -5.29 -20.26 0.78
CA GLY A 517 -5.21 -19.41 1.97
C GLY A 517 -4.97 -17.95 1.62
N TRP A 518 -4.04 -17.70 0.71
CA TRP A 518 -3.73 -16.34 0.27
C TRP A 518 -4.87 -15.70 -0.50
N ALA A 519 -5.52 -16.43 -1.42
CA ALA A 519 -6.69 -15.93 -2.14
C ALA A 519 -7.85 -15.63 -1.18
N ARG A 520 -8.07 -16.50 -0.18
CA ARG A 520 -9.06 -16.30 0.87
C ARG A 520 -8.74 -15.02 1.69
N ALA A 521 -7.50 -14.86 2.15
CA ALA A 521 -7.07 -13.67 2.89
C ALA A 521 -7.20 -12.39 2.07
N ALA A 522 -6.85 -12.42 0.77
CA ALA A 522 -6.98 -11.27 -0.11
C ALA A 522 -8.43 -10.85 -0.35
N SER A 523 -9.41 -11.76 -0.20
CA SER A 523 -10.83 -11.42 -0.33
C SER A 523 -11.41 -10.71 0.90
N VAL A 524 -10.65 -10.63 2.01
CA VAL A 524 -11.02 -9.90 3.23
C VAL A 524 -10.38 -8.52 3.21
N THR A 525 -11.20 -7.48 3.18
CA THR A 525 -10.70 -6.08 3.07
C THR A 525 -10.34 -5.44 4.41
N THR A 526 -10.72 -6.06 5.53
CA THR A 526 -10.53 -5.54 6.89
C THR A 526 -9.31 -6.11 7.61
N GLY A 527 -8.65 -7.13 7.05
CA GLY A 527 -7.47 -7.78 7.63
C GLY A 527 -6.14 -7.16 7.19
N ASP A 528 -5.04 -7.84 7.49
CA ASP A 528 -3.66 -7.39 7.16
C ASP A 528 -3.28 -7.64 5.69
N SER A 529 -4.12 -8.32 4.89
CA SER A 529 -3.83 -8.67 3.50
C SER A 529 -3.57 -7.45 2.58
N PRO A 530 -4.28 -6.31 2.71
CA PRO A 530 -3.98 -5.12 1.90
C PRO A 530 -2.57 -4.57 2.13
N LEU A 531 -2.07 -4.70 3.36
CA LEU A 531 -0.74 -4.23 3.74
C LEU A 531 0.37 -5.18 3.25
N LEU A 532 0.14 -6.48 3.35
CA LEU A 532 1.19 -7.49 3.18
C LEU A 532 1.17 -8.18 1.81
N MET A 533 0.04 -8.18 1.07
CA MET A 533 -0.15 -8.92 -0.19
C MET A 533 -0.40 -8.03 -1.41
N ALA A 534 -0.59 -6.71 -1.25
CA ALA A 534 -1.05 -5.84 -2.33
C ALA A 534 -0.13 -5.79 -3.56
N ASP A 535 1.15 -6.11 -3.40
CA ASP A 535 2.13 -6.18 -4.49
C ASP A 535 2.28 -7.58 -5.10
N ILE A 536 1.52 -8.59 -4.68
CA ILE A 536 1.43 -9.87 -5.39
C ILE A 536 0.56 -9.67 -6.62
N ASP A 537 1.06 -10.09 -7.78
CA ASP A 537 0.33 -9.93 -9.05
C ASP A 537 -1.04 -10.63 -9.00
N GLY A 538 -2.09 -9.91 -9.39
CA GLY A 538 -3.48 -10.38 -9.32
C GLY A 538 -4.21 -10.06 -8.00
N TYR A 539 -3.54 -9.51 -6.97
CA TYR A 539 -4.18 -9.17 -5.69
C TYR A 539 -5.47 -8.35 -5.86
N ALA A 540 -5.42 -7.31 -6.67
CA ALA A 540 -6.57 -6.41 -6.86
C ALA A 540 -7.80 -7.10 -7.43
N LEU A 541 -7.61 -8.09 -8.30
CA LEU A 541 -8.72 -8.86 -8.88
C LEU A 541 -9.34 -9.80 -7.85
N VAL A 542 -8.50 -10.44 -7.03
CA VAL A 542 -8.96 -11.33 -5.96
C VAL A 542 -9.68 -10.54 -4.87
N SER A 543 -9.10 -9.45 -4.41
CA SER A 543 -9.68 -8.55 -3.39
C SER A 543 -11.01 -7.93 -3.84
N ALA A 544 -11.17 -7.66 -5.13
CA ALA A 544 -12.42 -7.17 -5.72
C ALA A 544 -13.44 -8.28 -6.02
N GLY A 545 -13.13 -9.55 -5.72
CA GLY A 545 -13.99 -10.70 -6.05
C GLY A 545 -14.12 -11.02 -7.55
N LYS A 546 -13.24 -10.43 -8.39
CA LYS A 546 -13.22 -10.62 -9.86
C LYS A 546 -12.37 -11.81 -10.31
N ALA A 547 -11.53 -12.33 -9.44
CA ALA A 547 -10.76 -13.56 -9.65
C ALA A 547 -10.81 -14.42 -8.39
N ALA A 548 -10.81 -15.75 -8.56
CA ALA A 548 -10.75 -16.70 -7.45
C ALA A 548 -9.31 -16.90 -6.93
N GLU A 549 -8.31 -16.64 -7.77
CA GLU A 549 -6.90 -16.90 -7.50
C GLU A 549 -6.03 -15.76 -8.01
N PHE A 550 -4.82 -15.65 -7.47
CA PHE A 550 -3.82 -14.68 -7.94
C PHE A 550 -3.24 -15.09 -9.31
N SER A 551 -3.13 -14.18 -10.25
CA SER A 551 -2.38 -14.40 -11.49
C SER A 551 -0.88 -14.64 -11.24
N GLY A 552 -0.34 -14.02 -10.21
CA GLY A 552 1.06 -14.13 -9.81
C GLY A 552 1.40 -15.29 -8.88
N VAL A 553 0.46 -16.13 -8.45
CA VAL A 553 0.75 -17.30 -7.61
C VAL A 553 0.47 -18.56 -8.42
N LYS A 554 1.51 -19.33 -8.70
CA LYS A 554 1.43 -20.55 -9.52
C LYS A 554 1.95 -21.74 -8.73
N VAL A 555 1.15 -22.80 -8.67
CA VAL A 555 1.58 -24.09 -8.15
C VAL A 555 2.38 -24.82 -9.23
N THR A 556 3.59 -25.27 -8.89
CA THR A 556 4.47 -26.00 -9.83
C THR A 556 4.20 -27.50 -9.81
N GLY A 557 4.53 -28.21 -10.90
CA GLY A 557 4.41 -29.67 -10.99
C GLY A 557 5.28 -30.45 -9.98
N GLY A 558 6.24 -29.79 -9.35
CA GLY A 558 7.06 -30.32 -8.25
C GLY A 558 6.53 -30.01 -6.84
N GLY A 559 5.28 -29.57 -6.70
CA GLY A 559 4.65 -29.31 -5.39
C GLY A 559 5.08 -28.02 -4.72
N GLY A 560 5.78 -27.10 -5.41
CA GLY A 560 6.17 -25.79 -4.90
C GLY A 560 5.30 -24.65 -5.42
N LEU A 561 5.70 -23.41 -5.10
CA LEU A 561 5.05 -22.19 -5.55
C LEU A 561 6.03 -21.31 -6.35
N VAL A 562 5.52 -20.65 -7.38
CA VAL A 562 6.16 -19.48 -7.99
C VAL A 562 5.29 -18.26 -7.73
N VAL A 563 5.87 -17.25 -7.10
CA VAL A 563 5.18 -16.02 -6.73
C VAL A 563 5.78 -14.85 -7.50
N THR A 564 4.97 -14.14 -8.25
CA THR A 564 5.36 -12.94 -8.99
C THR A 564 4.80 -11.70 -8.30
N LEU A 565 5.68 -10.74 -8.00
CA LEU A 565 5.32 -9.45 -7.44
C LEU A 565 5.15 -8.42 -8.58
N THR A 566 4.32 -7.42 -8.36
CA THR A 566 4.17 -6.28 -9.30
C THR A 566 5.41 -5.40 -9.34
N SER A 567 6.16 -5.34 -8.23
CA SER A 567 7.43 -4.61 -8.12
C SER A 567 8.48 -5.43 -7.35
N PRO A 568 9.79 -5.23 -7.63
CA PRO A 568 10.87 -5.89 -6.89
C PRO A 568 10.80 -5.64 -5.39
N ASN A 569 10.91 -6.72 -4.59
CA ASN A 569 10.99 -6.62 -3.13
C ASN A 569 11.79 -7.79 -2.56
N CYS A 570 13.06 -7.55 -2.20
CA CYS A 570 13.94 -8.55 -1.63
C CYS A 570 13.64 -8.88 -0.14
N ASP A 571 12.74 -8.15 0.50
CA ASP A 571 12.27 -8.42 1.86
C ASP A 571 11.00 -9.31 1.88
N PHE A 572 10.54 -9.80 0.74
CA PHE A 572 9.35 -10.64 0.63
C PHE A 572 9.35 -11.86 1.57
N PRO A 573 10.46 -12.60 1.79
CA PRO A 573 10.48 -13.73 2.73
C PRO A 573 10.09 -13.35 4.17
N ALA A 574 10.36 -12.12 4.60
CA ALA A 574 10.01 -11.66 5.95
C ALA A 574 8.49 -11.54 6.16
N ARG A 575 7.73 -11.24 5.10
CA ARG A 575 6.27 -11.16 5.16
C ARG A 575 5.61 -12.54 5.29
N LEU A 576 6.22 -13.57 4.69
CA LEU A 576 5.69 -14.95 4.69
C LEU A 576 5.64 -15.59 6.08
N ALA A 577 6.20 -14.94 7.10
CA ALA A 577 6.10 -15.32 8.51
C ALA A 577 4.77 -14.89 9.16
N ASP A 578 4.04 -13.94 8.55
CA ASP A 578 2.76 -13.49 9.09
C ASP A 578 1.66 -14.53 8.84
N PRO A 579 0.79 -14.79 9.84
CA PRO A 579 -0.30 -15.77 9.71
C PRO A 579 -1.28 -15.48 8.57
N VAL A 580 -1.36 -14.27 8.03
CA VAL A 580 -2.17 -13.96 6.85
C VAL A 580 -1.75 -14.77 5.61
N PHE A 581 -0.49 -15.23 5.57
CA PHE A 581 0.03 -16.13 4.53
C PHE A 581 -0.13 -17.62 4.87
N ALA A 582 -0.94 -17.96 5.88
CA ALA A 582 -1.15 -19.34 6.29
C ALA A 582 -1.80 -20.20 5.17
N PRO A 583 -1.46 -21.51 5.12
CA PRO A 583 -2.20 -22.44 4.27
C PRO A 583 -3.57 -22.75 4.88
N VAL A 584 -4.56 -23.05 4.06
CA VAL A 584 -5.87 -23.49 4.54
C VAL A 584 -6.35 -24.76 3.83
N PRO A 585 -7.07 -25.70 4.50
CA PRO A 585 -7.65 -26.89 3.87
C PRO A 585 -8.82 -26.50 2.95
N VAL A 586 -9.28 -27.43 2.13
CA VAL A 586 -10.46 -27.22 1.25
C VAL A 586 -11.70 -26.89 2.07
N SER A 587 -11.83 -27.45 3.27
CA SER A 587 -12.96 -27.21 4.19
C SER A 587 -13.08 -25.75 4.66
N ALA A 588 -12.02 -24.94 4.55
CA ALA A 588 -12.08 -23.52 4.86
C ALA A 588 -13.11 -22.77 4.00
N GLY A 589 -13.28 -23.20 2.75
CA GLY A 589 -14.22 -22.57 1.83
C GLY A 589 -13.90 -21.09 1.56
N LYS A 590 -14.93 -20.29 1.37
CA LYS A 590 -14.80 -18.83 1.19
C LYS A 590 -14.56 -18.09 2.52
N ALA A 591 -14.14 -16.83 2.46
CA ALA A 591 -13.84 -16.01 3.63
C ALA A 591 -15.05 -15.74 4.55
N ASP A 592 -16.24 -15.85 4.03
CA ASP A 592 -17.52 -15.72 4.78
C ASP A 592 -17.96 -17.01 5.50
N ASN A 593 -17.15 -18.09 5.50
CA ASN A 593 -17.43 -19.31 6.25
C ASN A 593 -17.31 -19.07 7.76
N ALA A 594 -18.39 -18.65 8.40
CA ALA A 594 -18.43 -18.30 9.80
C ALA A 594 -17.99 -19.43 10.75
N THR A 595 -18.31 -20.68 10.41
CA THR A 595 -17.88 -21.84 11.22
C THR A 595 -16.37 -21.99 11.22
N TYR A 596 -15.73 -21.93 10.04
CA TYR A 596 -14.27 -21.99 9.92
C TYR A 596 -13.60 -20.78 10.56
N ASN A 597 -14.16 -19.58 10.42
CA ASN A 597 -13.60 -18.36 10.97
C ASN A 597 -13.49 -18.38 12.50
N MET A 598 -14.39 -19.10 13.16
CA MET A 598 -14.42 -19.25 14.62
C MET A 598 -13.59 -20.44 15.12
N GLU A 599 -13.48 -21.52 14.33
CA GLU A 599 -12.78 -22.76 14.70
C GLU A 599 -11.94 -23.26 13.50
N PRO A 600 -10.88 -22.52 13.11
CA PRO A 600 -10.09 -22.89 11.94
C PRO A 600 -9.30 -24.16 12.15
N VAL A 601 -9.28 -25.00 11.11
CA VAL A 601 -8.39 -26.16 11.00
C VAL A 601 -7.04 -25.69 10.52
N GLY A 602 -6.04 -25.72 11.41
CA GLY A 602 -4.69 -25.26 11.14
C GLY A 602 -3.67 -26.40 11.12
N ASN A 603 -2.43 -26.05 10.85
CA ASN A 603 -1.25 -26.92 10.78
C ASN A 603 -0.18 -26.54 11.81
N GLY A 604 -0.50 -25.72 12.80
CA GLY A 604 0.39 -25.26 13.85
C GLY A 604 0.53 -26.24 15.02
N PRO A 605 1.25 -25.83 16.09
CA PRO A 605 1.49 -26.65 17.28
C PRO A 605 0.22 -27.00 18.06
N PHE A 606 -0.83 -26.20 17.92
CA PHE A 606 -2.11 -26.39 18.57
C PHE A 606 -3.26 -26.38 17.57
N LYS A 607 -4.43 -26.87 17.98
CA LYS A 607 -5.70 -26.79 17.29
C LYS A 607 -6.78 -26.25 18.24
N VAL A 608 -7.83 -25.64 17.73
CA VAL A 608 -8.97 -25.19 18.54
C VAL A 608 -9.67 -26.42 19.11
N ALA A 609 -9.88 -26.44 20.43
CA ALA A 609 -10.68 -27.43 21.13
C ALA A 609 -12.05 -26.90 21.49
N SER A 610 -12.13 -25.60 21.84
CA SER A 610 -13.39 -24.89 22.06
C SER A 610 -13.16 -23.38 22.05
N TYR A 611 -14.18 -22.63 21.66
CA TYR A 611 -14.19 -21.18 21.69
C TYR A 611 -15.44 -20.67 22.41
N ALA A 612 -15.25 -20.03 23.56
CA ALA A 612 -16.26 -19.27 24.26
C ALA A 612 -16.14 -17.79 23.86
N LYS A 613 -16.97 -17.35 22.91
CA LYS A 613 -16.90 -16.03 22.27
C LYS A 613 -16.75 -14.88 23.29
N GLY A 614 -15.71 -14.07 23.10
CA GLY A 614 -15.38 -12.94 23.96
C GLY A 614 -14.88 -13.30 25.37
N LYS A 615 -14.71 -14.60 25.69
CA LYS A 615 -14.26 -15.07 27.00
C LYS A 615 -12.94 -15.81 26.92
N SER A 616 -12.89 -16.91 26.14
CA SER A 616 -11.68 -17.71 26.06
C SER A 616 -11.62 -18.60 24.83
N VAL A 617 -10.41 -18.88 24.36
CA VAL A 617 -10.12 -19.92 23.37
C VAL A 617 -9.33 -21.03 24.06
N THR A 618 -9.80 -22.25 23.96
CA THR A 618 -9.08 -23.43 24.44
C THR A 618 -8.43 -24.13 23.28
N LEU A 619 -7.11 -24.27 23.37
CA LEU A 619 -6.24 -24.92 22.37
C LEU A 619 -5.83 -26.29 22.87
N ALA A 620 -5.96 -27.32 22.06
CA ALA A 620 -5.44 -28.67 22.32
C ALA A 620 -4.19 -28.90 21.49
N ARG A 621 -3.27 -29.74 21.97
CA ARG A 621 -2.07 -30.18 21.24
C ARG A 621 -2.44 -30.69 19.86
N ASN A 622 -1.74 -30.24 18.82
CA ASN A 622 -1.83 -30.86 17.49
C ASN A 622 -0.74 -31.92 17.32
N THR A 623 -1.13 -33.18 17.31
CA THR A 623 -0.20 -34.32 17.13
C THR A 623 0.32 -34.47 15.70
N ALA A 624 -0.31 -33.80 14.72
CA ALA A 624 0.10 -33.77 13.31
C ALA A 624 1.08 -32.65 12.97
N TRP A 625 1.48 -31.81 13.94
CA TRP A 625 2.40 -30.69 13.69
C TRP A 625 3.77 -31.20 13.19
N ALA A 626 4.22 -30.66 12.06
CA ALA A 626 5.40 -31.12 11.31
C ALA A 626 6.74 -30.95 12.05
N PHE A 627 6.80 -30.10 13.09
CA PHE A 627 8.03 -29.77 13.84
C PHE A 627 8.08 -30.39 15.23
N GLY A 628 7.38 -31.49 15.43
CA GLY A 628 7.34 -32.21 16.69
C GLY A 628 5.96 -32.08 17.37
N GLN A 629 5.94 -32.16 18.69
CA GLN A 629 4.71 -31.98 19.46
C GLN A 629 4.90 -30.94 20.54
N ALA A 630 3.95 -30.02 20.66
CA ALA A 630 3.86 -29.16 21.84
C ALA A 630 3.82 -30.02 23.10
N ARG A 631 4.50 -29.61 24.18
CA ARG A 631 4.60 -30.42 25.40
C ARG A 631 3.34 -30.38 26.22
N LEU A 632 2.63 -29.23 26.24
CA LEU A 632 1.36 -29.09 26.97
C LEU A 632 0.24 -29.81 26.20
N ASP A 633 -0.68 -30.43 26.94
CA ASP A 633 -1.88 -31.04 26.34
C ASP A 633 -2.88 -29.97 25.90
N GLN A 634 -2.98 -28.91 26.69
CA GLN A 634 -3.99 -27.90 26.48
C GLN A 634 -3.51 -26.51 26.96
N VAL A 635 -3.90 -25.48 26.25
CA VAL A 635 -3.71 -24.08 26.64
C VAL A 635 -5.05 -23.35 26.58
N THR A 636 -5.45 -22.66 27.63
CA THR A 636 -6.63 -21.77 27.66
C THR A 636 -6.18 -20.32 27.60
N VAL A 637 -6.53 -19.62 26.52
CA VAL A 637 -6.28 -18.19 26.32
C VAL A 637 -7.51 -17.41 26.77
N ARG A 638 -7.42 -16.66 27.84
CA ARG A 638 -8.50 -15.80 28.35
C ARG A 638 -8.51 -14.49 27.59
N LEU A 639 -9.65 -14.12 27.03
CA LEU A 639 -9.91 -12.92 26.23
C LEU A 639 -10.58 -11.79 27.01
N ASP A 640 -11.17 -12.11 28.16
CA ASP A 640 -11.94 -11.24 29.05
C ASP A 640 -11.08 -10.43 30.03
N SER A 641 -9.75 -10.44 29.84
CA SER A 641 -8.81 -9.85 30.79
C SER A 641 -8.23 -8.54 30.23
N ASP A 642 -8.36 -7.46 30.96
CA ASP A 642 -7.39 -6.36 30.89
C ASP A 642 -6.12 -6.73 31.67
N THR A 643 -5.08 -5.89 31.61
CA THR A 643 -3.81 -6.19 32.30
C THR A 643 -3.95 -6.26 33.83
N ALA A 644 -4.88 -5.52 34.44
CA ALA A 644 -5.15 -5.55 35.88
C ALA A 644 -5.87 -6.84 36.28
N ALA A 645 -6.90 -7.26 35.53
CA ALA A 645 -7.58 -8.53 35.70
C ALA A 645 -6.65 -9.72 35.49
N GLY A 646 -5.78 -9.65 34.45
CA GLY A 646 -4.74 -10.65 34.19
C GLY A 646 -3.78 -10.81 35.37
N ARG A 647 -3.29 -9.72 35.96
CA ARG A 647 -2.43 -9.74 37.17
C ARG A 647 -3.14 -10.34 38.38
N ALA A 648 -4.39 -9.96 38.60
CA ALA A 648 -5.18 -10.52 39.70
C ALA A 648 -5.38 -12.03 39.50
N ALA A 649 -5.66 -12.50 38.30
CA ALA A 649 -5.78 -13.91 37.99
C ALA A 649 -4.45 -14.66 38.16
N PHE A 650 -3.32 -14.03 37.84
CA PHE A 650 -1.97 -14.61 38.06
C PHE A 650 -1.69 -14.72 39.58
N ALA A 651 -1.93 -13.66 40.33
CA ALA A 651 -1.75 -13.68 41.79
C ALA A 651 -2.64 -14.74 42.47
N ALA A 652 -3.86 -14.99 41.93
CA ALA A 652 -4.76 -16.03 42.38
C ALA A 652 -4.39 -17.45 41.92
N GLY A 653 -3.32 -17.61 41.11
CA GLY A 653 -2.90 -18.88 40.53
C GLY A 653 -3.84 -19.41 39.43
N GLN A 654 -4.77 -18.60 38.90
CA GLN A 654 -5.72 -18.98 37.87
C GLN A 654 -5.10 -19.00 36.46
N VAL A 655 -4.06 -18.22 36.24
CA VAL A 655 -3.26 -18.22 35.00
C VAL A 655 -1.78 -18.41 35.32
N GLY A 656 -1.07 -19.07 34.41
CA GLY A 656 0.39 -19.26 34.53
C GLY A 656 1.18 -18.21 33.74
N TRP A 657 0.48 -17.32 33.02
CA TRP A 657 1.05 -16.22 32.28
C TRP A 657 0.10 -15.02 32.27
N SER A 658 0.66 -13.83 32.53
CA SER A 658 -0.09 -12.57 32.41
C SER A 658 0.80 -11.47 31.86
N PRO A 659 0.43 -10.82 30.75
CA PRO A 659 1.15 -9.64 30.27
C PRO A 659 1.04 -8.52 31.31
N LEU A 660 2.09 -7.75 31.44
CA LEU A 660 2.12 -6.56 32.27
C LEU A 660 1.82 -5.34 31.42
N GLY A 661 0.99 -4.46 31.95
CA GLY A 661 0.70 -3.16 31.39
C GLY A 661 1.90 -2.21 31.60
N ASN A 662 1.78 -1.08 31.05
CA ASN A 662 2.81 -0.07 30.98
C ASN A 662 2.92 0.76 32.27
N ASP A 663 1.84 0.90 32.97
CA ASP A 663 1.78 1.59 34.27
C ASP A 663 1.97 0.61 35.45
N ASP A 664 2.17 -0.69 35.10
CA ASP A 664 2.40 -1.70 36.12
C ASP A 664 3.80 -1.56 36.70
N PRO A 665 3.96 -1.52 38.02
CA PRO A 665 5.27 -1.46 38.66
C PRO A 665 5.98 -2.79 38.40
N VAL A 666 6.83 -2.83 37.40
CA VAL A 666 7.71 -3.98 37.12
C VAL A 666 9.08 -3.69 37.66
N ALA A 667 9.46 -4.34 38.72
CA ALA A 667 10.85 -4.41 39.08
C ALA A 667 11.54 -5.40 38.14
N ALA A 668 12.39 -4.89 37.25
CA ALA A 668 13.26 -5.74 36.46
C ALA A 668 14.10 -6.64 37.38
N GLY A 669 14.11 -7.95 37.10
CA GLY A 669 14.85 -8.94 37.89
C GLY A 669 14.01 -9.70 38.91
N GLN A 670 12.71 -9.52 38.98
CA GLN A 670 11.86 -10.42 39.77
C GLN A 670 11.86 -11.82 39.14
N PRO A 671 11.98 -12.90 39.95
CA PRO A 671 12.16 -14.25 39.42
C PRO A 671 10.98 -14.76 38.56
N ASN A 672 9.81 -14.17 38.74
CA ASN A 672 8.60 -14.52 37.97
C ASN A 672 8.24 -13.52 36.87
N VAL A 673 9.14 -12.62 36.49
CA VAL A 673 8.93 -11.63 35.44
C VAL A 673 9.93 -11.84 34.32
N THR A 674 9.44 -12.00 33.09
CA THR A 674 10.25 -12.00 31.88
C THR A 674 10.06 -10.69 31.13
N THR A 675 11.14 -10.20 30.49
CA THR A 675 11.15 -8.93 29.76
C THR A 675 11.82 -9.11 28.40
N ARG A 676 11.35 -8.38 27.39
CA ARG A 676 11.95 -8.37 26.06
C ARG A 676 11.82 -7.00 25.40
N PHE A 677 12.88 -6.52 24.75
CA PHE A 677 12.78 -5.39 23.83
C PHE A 677 12.18 -5.82 22.51
N LEU A 678 11.24 -5.01 22.01
CA LEU A 678 10.53 -5.23 20.77
C LEU A 678 11.18 -4.44 19.63
N PRO A 679 10.87 -4.75 18.37
CA PRO A 679 11.22 -3.90 17.23
C PRO A 679 10.35 -2.63 17.18
N SER A 680 10.30 -1.89 18.28
CA SER A 680 9.43 -0.73 18.45
C SER A 680 10.19 0.45 19.02
N ALA A 681 10.02 1.63 18.41
CA ALA A 681 10.66 2.85 18.85
C ALA A 681 9.67 3.98 19.10
N ARG A 682 9.97 4.81 20.07
CA ARG A 682 9.30 6.08 20.33
C ARG A 682 10.21 7.23 19.93
N MET A 683 9.64 8.25 19.29
CA MET A 683 10.38 9.34 18.68
C MET A 683 9.61 10.65 18.75
N LEU A 684 10.33 11.76 18.61
CA LEU A 684 9.75 13.03 18.20
C LEU A 684 9.84 13.15 16.69
N VAL A 685 8.78 13.62 16.09
CA VAL A 685 8.64 13.95 14.67
C VAL A 685 8.72 15.47 14.55
N PRO A 686 9.83 16.04 14.05
CA PRO A 686 9.89 17.45 13.72
C PRO A 686 9.03 17.73 12.49
N ILE A 687 8.21 18.78 12.52
CA ILE A 687 7.47 19.21 11.34
C ILE A 687 8.43 20.06 10.48
N THR A 688 9.12 19.39 9.52
CA THR A 688 10.26 19.98 8.78
C THR A 688 9.85 20.99 7.73
N ALA A 689 8.59 20.97 7.31
CA ALA A 689 8.10 21.82 6.22
C ALA A 689 8.06 23.32 6.58
N ARG A 690 8.04 23.66 7.89
CA ARG A 690 7.91 25.06 8.34
C ARG A 690 8.25 25.28 9.82
N GLY A 691 8.35 26.57 10.20
CA GLY A 691 8.60 26.99 11.56
C GLY A 691 10.01 26.64 12.05
N ALA A 692 10.20 26.63 13.38
CA ALA A 692 11.51 26.38 13.99
C ALA A 692 12.15 25.05 13.53
N MET A 693 11.37 24.01 13.33
CA MET A 693 11.87 22.67 12.95
C MET A 693 12.23 22.54 11.47
N SER A 694 12.08 23.59 10.64
CA SER A 694 12.57 23.56 9.26
C SER A 694 14.11 23.59 9.21
N SER A 695 14.77 24.23 10.19
CA SER A 695 16.24 24.20 10.32
C SER A 695 16.71 22.84 10.85
N ARG A 696 17.76 22.31 10.20
CA ARG A 696 18.47 21.10 10.66
C ARG A 696 19.13 21.35 12.02
N GLU A 697 19.73 22.50 12.22
CA GLU A 697 20.41 22.90 13.46
C GLU A 697 19.41 22.95 14.62
N ALA A 698 18.20 23.42 14.40
CA ALA A 698 17.13 23.39 15.40
C ALA A 698 16.74 21.98 15.82
N ARG A 699 16.63 21.07 14.86
CA ARG A 699 16.32 19.65 15.15
C ARG A 699 17.44 18.95 15.91
N LEU A 700 18.68 19.23 15.54
CA LEU A 700 19.87 18.76 16.30
C LEU A 700 19.94 19.38 17.68
N ALA A 701 19.59 20.67 17.84
CA ALA A 701 19.52 21.33 19.14
C ALA A 701 18.51 20.63 20.07
N VAL A 702 17.34 20.28 19.55
CA VAL A 702 16.36 19.46 20.30
C VAL A 702 16.95 18.12 20.69
N SER A 703 17.61 17.40 19.76
CA SER A 703 18.15 16.08 20.03
C SER A 703 19.23 16.10 21.12
N TYR A 704 20.17 17.09 21.08
CA TYR A 704 21.22 17.26 22.10
C TYR A 704 20.69 17.77 23.45
N ALA A 705 19.54 18.46 23.46
CA ALA A 705 18.92 18.94 24.70
C ALA A 705 18.26 17.87 25.53
N LEU A 706 18.01 16.68 24.94
CA LEU A 706 17.22 15.61 25.55
C LEU A 706 18.11 14.58 26.27
N ASP A 707 17.83 14.38 27.55
CA ASP A 707 18.33 13.27 28.35
C ASP A 707 17.39 12.06 28.20
N ARG A 708 17.85 11.06 27.48
CA ARG A 708 17.06 9.87 27.16
C ARG A 708 16.93 8.88 28.32
N ASP A 709 17.82 8.94 29.32
CA ASP A 709 17.66 8.16 30.54
C ASP A 709 16.54 8.72 31.41
N GLU A 710 16.43 10.07 31.52
CA GLU A 710 15.30 10.72 32.19
C GLU A 710 13.97 10.44 31.47
N ILE A 711 13.99 10.49 30.12
CA ILE A 711 12.84 10.11 29.26
C ILE A 711 12.45 8.65 29.49
N GLY A 712 13.40 7.73 29.53
CA GLY A 712 13.15 6.31 29.79
C GLY A 712 12.53 6.08 31.17
N LYS A 713 12.98 6.83 32.19
CA LYS A 713 12.36 6.77 33.53
C LYS A 713 10.91 7.29 33.52
N ALA A 714 10.62 8.34 32.77
CA ALA A 714 9.26 8.90 32.67
C ALA A 714 8.33 8.01 31.86
N LEU A 715 8.85 7.36 30.86
CA LEU A 715 8.12 6.31 30.13
C LEU A 715 7.76 5.19 31.09
N GLY A 716 8.63 4.88 32.05
CA GLY A 716 8.57 3.72 32.89
C GLY A 716 8.86 2.44 32.10
N GLY A 717 8.81 1.25 32.76
CA GLY A 717 8.79 -0.04 32.14
C GLY A 717 10.03 -0.56 31.44
N VAL A 718 9.80 -1.42 30.47
CA VAL A 718 10.87 -1.99 29.66
C VAL A 718 11.17 -1.03 28.52
N SER A 719 11.98 -0.01 28.81
CA SER A 719 12.46 0.95 27.81
C SER A 719 13.96 1.16 27.94
N ARG A 720 14.61 1.56 26.88
CA ARG A 720 16.00 1.99 26.85
C ARG A 720 16.20 3.13 25.85
N PRO A 721 17.25 3.95 25.99
CA PRO A 721 17.59 4.94 24.99
C PRO A 721 17.66 4.36 23.58
N ALA A 722 17.10 5.06 22.60
CA ALA A 722 17.22 4.69 21.19
C ALA A 722 18.47 5.34 20.60
N HIS A 723 19.29 4.54 19.90
CA HIS A 723 20.50 4.99 19.22
C HIS A 723 20.30 5.27 17.72
N GLY A 724 19.08 5.00 17.20
CA GLY A 724 18.68 5.21 15.82
C GLY A 724 17.17 5.19 15.65
N VAL A 725 16.72 5.34 14.41
CA VAL A 725 15.30 5.20 14.03
C VAL A 725 14.91 3.72 14.07
N VAL A 726 15.81 2.84 13.59
CA VAL A 726 15.58 1.39 13.53
C VAL A 726 16.05 0.75 14.84
N PRO A 727 15.15 0.05 15.58
CA PRO A 727 15.49 -0.55 16.87
C PRO A 727 16.50 -1.69 16.80
N ALA A 728 17.27 -1.87 17.87
CA ALA A 728 18.26 -2.94 18.00
C ALA A 728 17.67 -4.36 18.08
N ALA A 729 16.36 -4.51 18.20
CA ALA A 729 15.68 -5.80 18.03
C ALA A 729 15.75 -6.31 16.58
N LEU A 730 15.97 -5.42 15.59
CA LEU A 730 16.27 -5.80 14.22
C LEU A 730 17.77 -6.05 14.05
N PRO A 731 18.19 -7.21 13.48
CA PRO A 731 19.58 -7.59 13.40
C PRO A 731 20.47 -6.55 12.72
N GLY A 732 21.50 -6.10 13.43
CA GLY A 732 22.52 -5.18 12.91
C GLY A 732 22.20 -3.68 13.03
N PHE A 733 21.06 -3.30 13.61
CA PHE A 733 20.63 -1.92 13.84
C PHE A 733 20.69 -1.49 15.32
N GLY A 734 20.31 -0.24 15.60
CA GLY A 734 20.18 0.33 16.94
C GLY A 734 21.50 0.33 17.74
N LYS A 735 22.64 0.49 17.09
CA LYS A 735 23.95 0.50 17.75
C LYS A 735 24.37 1.91 18.14
N PRO A 736 25.04 2.10 19.31
CA PRO A 736 25.69 3.36 19.64
C PRO A 736 26.66 3.82 18.55
N GLY A 737 26.80 5.13 18.37
CA GLY A 737 27.67 5.76 17.38
C GLY A 737 27.00 6.10 16.05
N VAL A 738 25.80 5.56 15.79
CA VAL A 738 25.02 5.90 14.58
C VAL A 738 24.42 7.31 14.69
N CYS A 739 23.98 7.69 15.89
CA CYS A 739 23.38 8.98 16.20
C CYS A 739 24.05 9.62 17.43
N PRO A 740 25.15 10.40 17.26
CA PRO A 740 25.86 10.98 18.42
C PRO A 740 24.99 11.83 19.34
N SER A 741 24.01 12.58 18.79
CA SER A 741 23.06 13.36 19.59
C SER A 741 22.00 12.51 20.31
N CYS A 742 21.86 11.23 19.90
CA CYS A 742 20.99 10.27 20.59
C CYS A 742 21.74 9.55 21.71
N ASP A 743 23.07 9.39 21.57
CA ASP A 743 23.88 8.62 22.50
C ASP A 743 24.16 9.37 23.80
N ALA A 744 24.25 10.72 23.71
CA ALA A 744 24.49 11.57 24.88
C ALA A 744 23.84 12.94 24.70
N SER A 745 23.28 13.47 25.79
CA SER A 745 22.85 14.89 25.84
C SER A 745 24.07 15.80 25.97
N ASP A 746 24.01 16.96 25.27
CA ASP A 746 25.01 18.02 25.36
C ASP A 746 24.28 19.40 25.36
N PRO A 747 23.98 19.93 26.57
CA PRO A 747 23.28 21.21 26.68
C PRO A 747 24.04 22.41 26.09
N ALA A 748 25.38 22.36 26.07
CA ALA A 748 26.18 23.43 25.49
C ALA A 748 26.07 23.42 23.97
N LYS A 749 26.21 22.25 23.36
CA LYS A 749 26.03 22.05 21.93
C LYS A 749 24.61 22.34 21.46
N ALA A 750 23.62 21.97 22.27
CA ALA A 750 22.21 22.27 22.00
C ALA A 750 21.96 23.79 21.91
N LYS A 751 22.51 24.60 22.83
CA LYS A 751 22.41 26.07 22.80
C LYS A 751 23.13 26.69 21.62
N GLU A 752 24.33 26.19 21.29
CA GLU A 752 25.09 26.62 20.12
C GLU A 752 24.27 26.40 18.82
N LEU A 753 23.73 25.21 18.63
CA LEU A 753 22.94 24.88 17.45
C LEU A 753 21.62 25.67 17.39
N ALA A 754 20.95 25.90 18.51
CA ALA A 754 19.76 26.75 18.56
C ALA A 754 20.08 28.18 18.13
N ALA A 755 21.20 28.73 18.55
CA ALA A 755 21.67 30.05 18.15
C ALA A 755 22.01 30.09 16.65
N GLN A 756 22.68 29.05 16.10
CA GLN A 756 22.96 28.91 14.67
C GLN A 756 21.65 28.88 13.86
N ALA A 757 20.59 28.26 14.38
CA ALA A 757 19.26 28.24 13.79
C ALA A 757 18.48 29.59 13.94
N GLY A 758 19.09 30.59 14.60
CA GLY A 758 18.45 31.89 14.87
C GLY A 758 17.37 31.83 15.95
N LEU A 759 17.30 30.76 16.74
CA LEU A 759 16.29 30.56 17.77
C LEU A 759 16.80 31.07 19.11
N LYS A 760 16.00 31.89 19.79
CA LYS A 760 16.32 32.58 21.06
C LYS A 760 15.53 31.96 22.21
N PRO A 761 15.97 32.18 23.47
CA PRO A 761 15.10 31.97 24.62
C PRO A 761 13.77 32.72 24.44
N GLY A 762 12.66 32.10 24.86
CA GLY A 762 11.28 32.53 24.60
C GLY A 762 10.71 32.12 23.25
N THR A 763 11.45 31.34 22.40
CA THR A 763 10.89 30.78 21.18
C THR A 763 9.77 29.82 21.51
N LYS A 764 8.57 30.04 20.92
CA LYS A 764 7.41 29.18 21.10
C LYS A 764 7.45 27.96 20.17
N VAL A 765 7.34 26.78 20.74
CA VAL A 765 7.32 25.50 20.02
C VAL A 765 6.12 24.68 20.46
N ARG A 766 5.28 24.28 19.49
CA ARG A 766 4.16 23.37 19.76
C ARG A 766 4.68 21.94 19.90
N LEU A 767 4.16 21.22 20.90
CA LEU A 767 4.42 19.80 21.12
C LEU A 767 3.11 19.03 21.06
N TYR A 768 2.86 18.38 19.94
CA TYR A 768 1.64 17.61 19.71
C TYR A 768 1.76 16.21 20.29
N MET A 769 0.69 15.72 20.93
CA MET A 769 0.65 14.39 21.51
C MET A 769 -0.76 13.82 21.52
N GLN A 770 -0.85 12.50 21.56
CA GLN A 770 -2.12 11.81 21.81
C GLN A 770 -2.50 11.95 23.29
N ASN A 771 -3.81 12.00 23.55
CA ASN A 771 -4.37 12.10 24.90
C ASN A 771 -4.30 10.73 25.62
N LEU A 772 -3.08 10.25 25.85
CA LEU A 772 -2.76 9.01 26.57
C LEU A 772 -1.83 9.33 27.74
N PRO A 773 -2.01 8.71 28.93
CA PRO A 773 -1.21 9.02 30.11
C PRO A 773 0.31 8.96 29.87
N ALA A 774 0.78 7.96 29.12
CA ALA A 774 2.19 7.82 28.81
C ALA A 774 2.74 9.01 27.97
N TYR A 775 1.96 9.53 27.02
CA TYR A 775 2.37 10.69 26.22
C TYR A 775 2.31 11.99 27.04
N GLN A 776 1.39 12.11 27.97
CA GLN A 776 1.32 13.27 28.86
C GLN A 776 2.53 13.33 29.79
N ARG A 777 2.91 12.21 30.42
CA ARG A 777 4.15 12.13 31.23
C ARG A 777 5.38 12.47 30.41
N LEU A 778 5.46 11.92 29.20
CA LEU A 778 6.57 12.17 28.29
C LEU A 778 6.61 13.63 27.83
N GLY A 779 5.44 14.23 27.54
CA GLY A 779 5.30 15.64 27.19
C GLY A 779 5.82 16.56 28.28
N THR A 780 5.48 16.29 29.56
CA THR A 780 5.97 17.04 30.71
C THR A 780 7.50 17.01 30.83
N VAL A 781 8.11 15.83 30.68
CA VAL A 781 9.56 15.68 30.79
C VAL A 781 10.30 16.33 29.62
N VAL A 782 9.84 16.09 28.38
CA VAL A 782 10.46 16.67 27.20
C VAL A 782 10.32 18.20 27.21
N ALA A 783 9.14 18.74 27.54
CA ALA A 783 8.96 20.19 27.66
C ALA A 783 9.92 20.78 28.70
N ALA A 784 9.97 20.22 29.90
CA ALA A 784 10.86 20.70 30.95
C ALA A 784 12.35 20.65 30.55
N GLN A 785 12.79 19.63 29.80
CA GLN A 785 14.17 19.54 29.31
C GLN A 785 14.47 20.65 28.27
N LEU A 786 13.56 20.87 27.31
CA LEU A 786 13.71 21.91 26.29
C LEU A 786 13.67 23.32 26.89
N GLU A 787 12.75 23.58 27.82
CA GLU A 787 12.63 24.83 28.55
C GLU A 787 13.90 25.11 29.39
N ARG A 788 14.36 24.14 30.17
CA ARG A 788 15.56 24.24 31.00
C ARG A 788 16.83 24.44 30.16
N THR A 789 16.95 23.74 29.03
CA THR A 789 18.19 23.72 28.25
C THR A 789 18.22 24.87 27.24
N LEU A 790 17.14 25.11 26.49
CA LEU A 790 17.09 26.05 25.38
C LEU A 790 16.37 27.38 25.74
N GLY A 791 15.65 27.40 26.88
CA GLY A 791 14.84 28.53 27.28
C GLY A 791 13.63 28.78 26.40
N TRP A 792 13.15 27.73 25.69
CA TRP A 792 11.99 27.83 24.82
C TRP A 792 10.69 27.72 25.61
N GLU A 793 9.60 28.23 25.03
CA GLU A 793 8.24 28.08 25.59
C GLU A 793 7.55 26.91 24.86
N ILE A 794 7.27 25.80 25.58
CA ILE A 794 6.71 24.59 24.99
C ILE A 794 5.19 24.53 25.18
N GLU A 795 4.46 24.73 24.09
CA GLU A 795 3.01 24.66 24.06
C GLU A 795 2.53 23.22 23.80
N GLN A 796 2.14 22.53 24.87
CA GLN A 796 1.67 21.14 24.77
C GLN A 796 0.24 21.09 24.23
N ARG A 797 0.02 20.28 23.17
CA ARG A 797 -1.26 20.09 22.47
C ARG A 797 -1.65 18.60 22.52
N SER A 798 -2.56 18.25 23.42
CA SER A 798 -3.06 16.88 23.59
C SER A 798 -4.42 16.72 22.93
N SER A 799 -4.64 15.63 22.17
CA SER A 799 -5.91 15.27 21.53
C SER A 799 -6.03 13.77 21.28
N ASP A 800 -7.22 13.27 20.94
CA ASP A 800 -7.40 11.90 20.47
C ASP A 800 -6.64 11.66 19.14
N PHE A 801 -6.49 10.42 18.74
CA PHE A 801 -5.65 10.09 17.57
C PHE A 801 -6.13 10.73 16.25
N PRO A 802 -7.43 10.75 15.89
CA PRO A 802 -7.90 11.45 14.69
C PRO A 802 -7.60 12.95 14.71
N ALA A 803 -7.90 13.64 15.83
CA ALA A 803 -7.62 15.07 15.96
C ALA A 803 -6.11 15.35 16.05
N TYR A 804 -5.34 14.50 16.75
CA TYR A 804 -3.87 14.58 16.80
C TYR A 804 -3.29 14.53 15.37
N ARG A 805 -3.69 13.53 14.57
CA ARG A 805 -3.20 13.38 13.20
C ARG A 805 -3.56 14.61 12.35
N LYS A 806 -4.82 15.07 12.40
CA LYS A 806 -5.27 16.29 11.70
C LYS A 806 -4.43 17.51 12.09
N ASN A 807 -4.17 17.70 13.40
CA ASN A 807 -3.40 18.84 13.89
C ASN A 807 -1.94 18.82 13.46
N VAL A 808 -1.30 17.64 13.37
CA VAL A 808 0.12 17.51 12.96
C VAL A 808 0.30 17.77 11.47
N VAL A 809 -0.68 17.38 10.63
CA VAL A 809 -0.59 17.56 9.17
C VAL A 809 -1.25 18.85 8.67
N ALA A 810 -1.88 19.63 9.55
CA ALA A 810 -2.53 20.90 9.19
C ALA A 810 -1.57 21.88 8.51
N LYS A 811 -2.10 22.71 7.61
CA LYS A 811 -1.28 23.67 6.83
C LYS A 811 -0.50 24.68 7.69
N ASP A 812 -0.95 24.97 8.90
CA ASP A 812 -0.28 25.85 9.88
C ASP A 812 0.47 25.07 10.98
N ALA A 813 0.50 23.74 10.91
CA ALA A 813 1.22 22.93 11.87
C ALA A 813 2.72 23.22 11.84
N SER A 814 3.33 23.35 13.01
CA SER A 814 4.77 23.57 13.19
C SER A 814 5.18 23.11 14.57
N GLY A 815 6.42 22.68 14.75
CA GLY A 815 6.95 22.22 16.03
C GLY A 815 7.29 20.74 16.02
N LEU A 816 6.93 20.05 17.09
CA LEU A 816 7.29 18.65 17.36
C LEU A 816 6.01 17.83 17.62
N ALA A 817 6.04 16.56 17.26
CA ALA A 817 4.95 15.61 17.56
C ALA A 817 5.51 14.30 18.11
N PHE A 818 4.88 13.69 19.11
CA PHE A 818 5.26 12.36 19.56
C PHE A 818 4.68 11.29 18.63
N PHE A 819 5.49 10.30 18.29
CA PHE A 819 5.05 9.15 17.53
C PHE A 819 5.73 7.87 18.03
N ALA A 820 5.10 6.74 17.75
CA ALA A 820 5.68 5.42 17.98
C ALA A 820 5.40 4.55 16.76
N TRP A 821 6.36 3.71 16.40
CA TRP A 821 6.23 2.80 15.27
C TRP A 821 6.86 1.44 15.57
N SER A 822 6.26 0.41 15.00
CA SER A 822 6.82 -0.93 14.91
C SER A 822 6.77 -1.35 13.45
N PRO A 823 7.78 -2.05 12.92
CA PRO A 823 7.74 -2.51 11.53
C PRO A 823 6.61 -3.52 11.32
N ASP A 824 6.00 -3.48 10.15
CA ASP A 824 4.91 -4.38 9.77
C ASP A 824 5.40 -5.83 9.61
N TYR A 825 6.68 -6.00 9.28
CA TYR A 825 7.42 -7.27 9.25
C TYR A 825 8.90 -6.99 9.61
N PRO A 826 9.70 -7.98 10.04
CA PRO A 826 10.98 -7.76 10.69
C PRO A 826 12.10 -7.28 9.76
N THR A 827 11.88 -6.13 9.09
CA THR A 827 12.87 -5.46 8.26
C THR A 827 12.90 -3.95 8.51
N PRO A 828 14.03 -3.27 8.25
CA PRO A 828 14.12 -1.82 8.37
C PRO A 828 13.24 -1.05 7.40
N TYR A 829 12.82 -1.69 6.30
CA TYR A 829 12.09 -1.05 5.21
C TYR A 829 10.84 -0.33 5.70
N THR A 830 9.98 -1.04 6.43
CA THR A 830 8.69 -0.47 6.87
C THR A 830 8.84 0.57 7.99
N MET A 831 9.95 0.54 8.75
CA MET A 831 10.30 1.64 9.67
C MET A 831 10.71 2.90 8.89
N LEU A 832 11.66 2.77 7.98
CA LEU A 832 12.28 3.91 7.31
C LEU A 832 11.36 4.48 6.23
N TRP A 833 10.80 3.62 5.35
CA TRP A 833 9.99 4.08 4.23
C TRP A 833 8.66 4.67 4.65
N SER A 834 7.96 4.01 5.58
CA SER A 834 6.64 4.50 6.04
C SER A 834 6.75 5.86 6.75
N LEU A 835 7.84 6.10 7.49
CA LEU A 835 8.00 7.31 8.28
C LEU A 835 8.71 8.46 7.56
N LEU A 836 9.51 8.17 6.52
CA LEU A 836 10.46 9.13 5.94
C LEU A 836 10.43 9.18 4.41
N GLY A 837 9.82 8.20 3.72
CA GLY A 837 9.74 8.20 2.26
C GLY A 837 9.08 9.47 1.74
N SER A 838 9.72 10.14 0.78
CA SER A 838 9.25 11.44 0.26
C SER A 838 7.85 11.38 -0.36
N THR A 839 7.45 10.21 -0.84
CA THR A 839 6.15 9.94 -1.44
C THR A 839 5.07 9.57 -0.42
N GLY A 840 5.48 9.27 0.83
CA GLY A 840 4.60 8.93 1.95
C GLY A 840 4.30 10.11 2.88
N VAL A 841 4.49 11.36 2.42
CA VAL A 841 4.20 12.57 3.23
C VAL A 841 2.73 12.59 3.61
N ALA A 842 2.49 12.68 4.92
CA ALA A 842 1.16 12.72 5.49
C ALA A 842 0.48 14.06 5.22
N THR A 843 -0.80 14.01 4.84
CA THR A 843 -1.67 15.18 4.64
C THR A 843 -3.02 14.97 5.32
N GLU A 844 -3.88 15.97 5.31
CA GLU A 844 -5.24 15.84 5.85
C GLU A 844 -6.08 14.82 5.07
N GLU A 845 -5.77 14.61 3.77
CA GLU A 845 -6.56 13.79 2.84
C GLU A 845 -6.04 12.35 2.69
N ASN A 846 -4.84 12.03 3.19
CA ASN A 846 -4.26 10.68 3.08
C ASN A 846 -4.01 10.05 4.45
N SER A 847 -3.73 8.73 4.47
CA SER A 847 -3.40 7.98 5.68
C SER A 847 -1.91 7.68 5.86
N PHE A 848 -1.02 8.39 5.17
CA PHE A 848 0.42 8.17 5.23
C PHE A 848 1.03 8.60 6.58
N TYR A 849 2.22 8.11 6.88
CA TYR A 849 2.86 8.25 8.19
C TYR A 849 4.13 9.10 8.21
N ASN A 850 4.58 9.64 7.07
CA ASN A 850 5.63 10.66 7.05
C ASN A 850 5.05 12.00 7.55
N LEU A 851 4.80 12.07 8.86
CA LEU A 851 4.25 13.24 9.54
C LEU A 851 5.26 14.40 9.58
N ALA A 852 6.55 14.12 9.45
CA ALA A 852 7.60 15.13 9.38
C ALA A 852 7.49 16.01 8.13
N GLY A 853 6.85 15.52 7.08
CA GLY A 853 6.91 16.14 5.75
C GLY A 853 8.31 16.07 5.13
N TYR A 854 9.15 15.13 5.60
CA TYR A 854 10.52 14.96 5.14
C TYR A 854 10.60 14.53 3.69
N LYS A 855 11.52 15.14 2.95
CA LYS A 855 11.81 14.80 1.54
C LYS A 855 13.32 14.85 1.33
N ASN A 856 13.90 13.73 0.90
CA ASN A 856 15.33 13.65 0.59
C ASN A 856 15.55 12.59 -0.51
N THR A 857 15.97 13.03 -1.69
CA THR A 857 16.17 12.15 -2.85
C THR A 857 17.26 11.11 -2.65
N ARG A 858 18.31 11.42 -1.87
CA ARG A 858 19.36 10.47 -1.53
C ARG A 858 18.86 9.36 -0.61
N PHE A 859 18.02 9.71 0.36
CA PHE A 859 17.34 8.72 1.22
C PHE A 859 16.46 7.80 0.37
N ASP A 860 15.64 8.38 -0.51
CA ASP A 860 14.73 7.62 -1.38
C ASP A 860 15.48 6.68 -2.32
N ASP A 861 16.59 7.13 -2.94
CA ASP A 861 17.44 6.29 -3.79
C ASP A 861 18.02 5.09 -3.03
N LEU A 862 18.54 5.33 -1.83
CA LEU A 862 19.08 4.26 -0.98
C LEU A 862 18.01 3.23 -0.61
N MET A 863 16.82 3.67 -0.24
CA MET A 863 15.68 2.80 0.05
C MET A 863 15.23 2.00 -1.19
N TYR A 864 15.12 2.68 -2.33
CA TYR A 864 14.78 2.06 -3.61
C TYR A 864 15.79 0.99 -4.05
N ARG A 865 17.07 1.24 -3.86
CA ARG A 865 18.14 0.28 -4.15
C ARG A 865 18.14 -0.88 -3.16
N ALA A 866 17.91 -0.60 -1.87
CA ALA A 866 17.89 -1.62 -0.83
C ALA A 866 16.87 -2.73 -1.13
N VAL A 867 15.62 -2.38 -1.41
CA VAL A 867 14.57 -3.39 -1.66
C VAL A 867 14.80 -4.22 -2.93
N ARG A 868 15.77 -3.84 -3.77
CA ARG A 868 16.16 -4.55 -5.01
C ARG A 868 17.48 -5.28 -4.93
N THR A 869 18.16 -5.19 -3.80
CA THR A 869 19.47 -5.82 -3.61
C THR A 869 19.31 -7.21 -3.03
N VAL A 870 19.55 -8.24 -3.84
CA VAL A 870 19.38 -9.65 -3.50
C VAL A 870 20.22 -10.06 -2.27
N PRO A 871 21.56 -9.79 -2.21
CA PRO A 871 22.35 -10.20 -1.04
C PRO A 871 21.95 -9.41 0.22
N GLU A 872 21.67 -10.13 1.31
CA GLU A 872 21.18 -9.55 2.57
C GLU A 872 22.17 -8.54 3.18
N GLY A 873 23.46 -8.85 3.24
CA GLY A 873 24.47 -7.95 3.80
C GLY A 873 24.52 -6.58 3.10
N PRO A 874 24.74 -6.52 1.77
CA PRO A 874 24.67 -5.28 1.00
C PRO A 874 23.31 -4.56 1.10
N ARG A 875 22.19 -5.29 1.18
CA ARG A 875 20.85 -4.72 1.40
C ARG A 875 20.76 -4.02 2.76
N ALA A 876 21.21 -4.69 3.82
CA ALA A 876 21.25 -4.12 5.16
C ALA A 876 22.15 -2.88 5.23
N ASP A 877 23.27 -2.86 4.52
CA ASP A 877 24.14 -1.69 4.47
C ASP A 877 23.54 -0.50 3.75
N LEU A 878 22.70 -0.72 2.74
CA LEU A 878 21.92 0.35 2.09
C LEU A 878 20.87 0.93 3.05
N TYR A 879 20.18 0.09 3.82
CA TYR A 879 19.26 0.57 4.87
C TYR A 879 19.99 1.37 5.96
N LYS A 880 21.17 0.95 6.41
CA LYS A 880 21.99 1.73 7.38
C LYS A 880 22.41 3.07 6.80
N GLN A 881 22.78 3.13 5.51
CA GLN A 881 23.11 4.38 4.84
C GLN A 881 21.88 5.31 4.75
N ALA A 882 20.69 4.78 4.45
CA ALA A 882 19.46 5.54 4.43
C ALA A 882 19.12 6.08 5.82
N GLU A 883 19.20 5.25 6.86
CA GLU A 883 19.02 5.66 8.26
C GLU A 883 19.99 6.79 8.64
N LYS A 884 21.27 6.64 8.26
CA LYS A 884 22.28 7.68 8.53
C LYS A 884 21.92 9.02 7.85
N VAL A 885 21.47 9.01 6.61
CA VAL A 885 21.02 10.24 5.91
C VAL A 885 19.89 10.92 6.70
N ALA A 886 18.90 10.15 7.14
CA ALA A 886 17.78 10.66 7.91
C ALA A 886 18.20 11.20 9.29
N LEU A 887 19.15 10.55 9.96
CA LEU A 887 19.70 10.97 11.26
C LEU A 887 20.64 12.18 11.12
N ASP A 888 21.43 12.25 10.05
CA ASP A 888 22.26 13.42 9.75
C ASP A 888 21.39 14.67 9.53
N ASP A 889 20.22 14.52 8.93
CA ASP A 889 19.20 15.58 8.79
C ASP A 889 18.36 15.76 10.05
N MET A 890 18.45 14.87 11.01
CA MET A 890 17.56 14.76 12.19
C MET A 890 16.08 14.83 11.78
N ALA A 891 15.71 14.06 10.75
CA ALA A 891 14.36 14.00 10.21
C ALA A 891 13.35 13.40 11.20
N LEU A 892 13.83 12.50 12.06
CA LEU A 892 13.17 12.00 13.26
C LEU A 892 14.17 12.08 14.42
N ILE A 893 13.68 12.33 15.63
CA ILE A 893 14.48 12.39 16.85
C ILE A 893 14.17 11.13 17.67
N PRO A 894 15.00 10.08 17.63
CA PRO A 894 14.81 8.88 18.42
C PRO A 894 14.84 9.19 19.92
N LEU A 895 13.92 8.62 20.68
CA LEU A 895 13.82 8.79 22.12
C LEU A 895 14.12 7.51 22.88
N ALA A 896 13.32 6.46 22.63
CA ALA A 896 13.44 5.21 23.34
C ALA A 896 13.01 4.02 22.48
N GLU A 897 13.70 2.90 22.66
CA GLU A 897 13.22 1.58 22.24
C GLU A 897 12.31 1.01 23.34
N LEU A 898 11.23 0.36 22.90
CA LEU A 898 10.22 -0.15 23.80
C LEU A 898 10.33 -1.66 23.97
N GLY A 899 9.98 -2.14 25.13
CA GLY A 899 9.93 -3.57 25.42
C GLY A 899 8.60 -3.98 26.04
N ARG A 900 8.51 -5.24 26.37
CA ARG A 900 7.37 -5.85 27.07
C ARG A 900 7.83 -6.63 28.30
N ALA A 901 6.93 -6.75 29.25
CA ALA A 901 7.09 -7.60 30.40
C ALA A 901 5.86 -8.48 30.58
N ALA A 902 6.06 -9.65 31.15
CA ALA A 902 4.99 -10.54 31.54
C ALA A 902 5.33 -11.27 32.84
N GLN A 903 4.33 -11.56 33.63
CA GLN A 903 4.44 -12.51 34.75
C GLN A 903 4.32 -13.92 34.19
N ARG A 904 5.23 -14.80 34.62
CA ARG A 904 5.20 -16.23 34.31
C ARG A 904 5.32 -17.05 35.58
N SER A 905 4.57 -18.14 35.64
CA SER A 905 4.65 -19.09 36.72
C SER A 905 5.91 -19.94 36.59
N ASP A 906 6.58 -20.19 37.72
CA ASP A 906 7.77 -21.05 37.81
C ASP A 906 7.45 -22.55 37.61
N ARG A 907 6.15 -22.92 37.53
CA ARG A 907 5.69 -24.28 37.17
C ARG A 907 6.03 -24.67 35.72
N TYR A 908 6.34 -23.69 34.87
CA TYR A 908 6.59 -23.91 33.45
C TYR A 908 8.01 -23.51 33.08
N VAL A 909 8.61 -24.27 32.15
CA VAL A 909 9.86 -23.96 31.46
C VAL A 909 9.60 -23.73 29.96
N GLY A 910 10.49 -23.03 29.29
CA GLY A 910 10.33 -22.72 27.85
C GLY A 910 9.18 -21.74 27.53
N LEU A 911 8.61 -21.10 28.55
CA LEU A 911 7.56 -20.09 28.43
C LEU A 911 8.21 -18.69 28.55
N GLU A 912 8.51 -18.08 27.42
CA GLU A 912 9.21 -16.81 27.28
C GLU A 912 8.43 -15.85 26.39
N LEU A 913 8.96 -14.64 26.17
CA LEU A 913 8.43 -13.70 25.17
C LEU A 913 9.07 -14.00 23.79
N ASP A 914 8.28 -14.14 22.76
CA ASP A 914 8.73 -14.22 21.36
C ASP A 914 9.14 -12.84 20.81
N PHE A 915 9.49 -12.76 19.51
CA PHE A 915 9.90 -11.51 18.86
C PHE A 915 8.85 -10.38 18.98
N ASP A 916 7.56 -10.72 18.94
CA ASP A 916 6.44 -9.78 19.06
C ASP A 916 6.00 -9.54 20.50
N GLY A 917 6.67 -10.22 21.46
CA GLY A 917 6.36 -10.13 22.87
C GLY A 917 5.12 -10.93 23.29
N ASP A 918 4.85 -12.04 22.61
CA ASP A 918 3.81 -13.01 22.93
C ASP A 918 4.42 -14.24 23.62
N PRO A 919 3.63 -15.03 24.40
CA PRO A 919 4.16 -16.23 25.05
C PRO A 919 4.52 -17.34 24.05
N THR A 920 5.69 -17.95 24.21
CA THR A 920 6.16 -19.08 23.39
C THR A 920 5.49 -20.38 23.82
N LEU A 921 4.23 -20.61 23.40
CA LEU A 921 3.43 -21.77 23.84
C LEU A 921 3.95 -23.12 23.28
N ALA A 922 4.49 -23.11 22.05
CA ALA A 922 4.97 -24.34 21.41
C ALA A 922 6.14 -25.00 22.17
N THR A 923 6.96 -24.20 22.86
CA THR A 923 8.11 -24.63 23.65
C THR A 923 7.82 -24.78 25.14
N ALA A 924 6.67 -24.29 25.60
CA ALA A 924 6.26 -24.35 26.99
C ALA A 924 6.03 -25.80 27.47
N ALA A 925 6.58 -26.15 28.63
CA ALA A 925 6.41 -27.45 29.27
C ALA A 925 6.25 -27.32 30.79
N LEU A 926 5.68 -28.32 31.44
CA LEU A 926 5.74 -28.41 32.91
C LEU A 926 7.18 -28.66 33.37
N LYS A 927 7.55 -28.06 34.49
CA LYS A 927 8.84 -28.23 35.12
C LYS A 927 9.07 -29.65 35.61
#